data_697231794b83addc77e8102ccb589172
#
_entry.id   697231794b83addc77e8102ccb589172
#
_cell.length_a   1.000
_cell.length_b   1.000
_cell.length_c   1.000
_cell.angle_alpha   90.00
_cell.angle_beta   90.00
_cell.angle_gamma   90.00
#
_symmetry.space_group_name_H-M   'P 1'
#
loop_
_entity.id
_entity.type
_entity.pdbx_description
1 polymer ?
#
loop_
_entity_poly.entity_id
_entity_poly.type
_entity_poly.pdbx_seq_one_letter_code
_entity_poly.pdbx_strand_id
1 'polypeptide(L)'
;MKTPTPTPTPTPTPLVLSIALAIALMADANASRLDDVEPPEPGDPSAFSDPPADSAAALNNLLSLPEANLGAFDLPEGEGDRTTPRQENERPPALQTSFNYPTNGAPSPMFGAQPFSQQLLLFEEFGPTRLDPTTPAGLLVFPAPSTGPAPQQDPLDVARSAPSGPLLDAFLKQPGLTPFPGQFANVVDRNPWQQQIELFLNRHIGSAAEGRPPGKGWSHQRWNEFYPQAAYKTAQAGARINSGLRDAMQMHHYSVGEFGPGGLYYNTAGQANTLGTTKGVDTRFHPNMPLQDHKSLWTFDGTLPAKLLMVRYGQPLLMRHYNALPIDPAANHGFGLHTISTHEHNGHAPAESDGYANAFFFPGQYYDYRWPIQLAGYDSINTRAEDPRAAFPCTPGETLWVNDANPGLKTCENGSIRIRGDWRETMSTHWFHDHMLDFTAQNVYKGNAAMMNYYSALDRGNEAFDDGVNLRLPSGSALSWGNRDYDLNLLIADKAWGQNGQLWFNPFNTDGFLGDQILVNWQYKPYLDVRARSYRLRILNGSVSRYLKLALVREIKGSGGEFAGPKGSGLSYARVPFHMIANDGNIMEHAVPFDGSMDLDANGDKQDHNAILPTQGIAERFDIVVNFAKNGIKPGDKLFLLNLQAHDTGKGPKEAIALADVLSEKYQAVIKQTSKGPQWDKGDPTVNKILQFNVKPYSGQDLAMDPAAYEPAKPGKAEGKVMIPLKLHRDNPADIARLAQARHRTFIFGRSDGTDQAPWTVKTDGGFGYHMDPRRLNAAPQLATGPTDAGASGFGTLEIWKIQNGGNGWSHPVHVHFEEGIILSRGGKAPPEWEKWARKDVYRIGSEADGLDNVEVAINFREFAGTYMEHCHNTQHEDNSMLLRWDIEHPGQLQLMPTPLPSWDGVKYVNSAALPTWRNGDGKGPQVKVGK
;
A
#
# COMPACT_ATOMS: atom_id res chain seq x y z
N MET A 1 36.66 -43.15 46.85
CA MET A 1 35.48 -42.77 46.05
C MET A 1 34.96 -41.44 46.58
N LYS A 2 35.25 -40.33 45.88
CA LYS A 2 34.79 -39.01 46.23
C LYS A 2 33.55 -38.68 45.33
N THR A 3 32.47 -38.43 45.95
CA THR A 3 31.21 -37.90 45.28
C THR A 3 31.44 -36.51 44.74
N PRO A 4 30.95 -36.18 43.52
CA PRO A 4 31.05 -34.82 43.02
C PRO A 4 29.93 -33.93 43.62
N THR A 5 30.32 -32.75 44.01
CA THR A 5 29.44 -31.63 44.40
C THR A 5 28.69 -31.10 43.23
N PRO A 6 27.41 -30.71 43.36
CA PRO A 6 26.64 -30.10 42.27
C PRO A 6 27.08 -28.67 42.03
N THR A 7 27.24 -28.30 40.75
CA THR A 7 27.46 -26.96 40.28
C THR A 7 26.18 -26.14 40.45
N PRO A 8 26.27 -24.87 40.84
CA PRO A 8 25.08 -24.03 40.99
C PRO A 8 24.55 -23.63 39.63
N THR A 9 23.25 -23.77 39.46
CA THR A 9 22.47 -23.18 38.37
C THR A 9 22.62 -21.65 38.38
N PRO A 10 22.77 -20.98 37.24
CA PRO A 10 22.80 -19.54 37.22
C PRO A 10 21.42 -18.95 37.55
N THR A 11 21.37 -18.12 38.56
CA THR A 11 20.23 -17.26 38.85
C THR A 11 20.05 -16.27 37.72
N PRO A 12 18.80 -16.02 37.27
CA PRO A 12 18.53 -14.97 36.27
C PRO A 12 18.96 -13.61 36.79
N THR A 13 19.55 -12.82 35.91
CA THR A 13 20.00 -11.47 36.22
C THR A 13 18.83 -10.57 36.64
N PRO A 14 19.04 -9.59 37.52
CA PRO A 14 17.98 -8.70 38.01
C PRO A 14 17.22 -7.96 36.90
N LEU A 15 17.84 -7.77 35.77
CA LEU A 15 17.25 -7.10 34.61
C LEU A 15 16.08 -7.89 33.98
N VAL A 16 16.22 -9.20 33.83
CA VAL A 16 15.16 -10.06 33.26
C VAL A 16 13.94 -10.11 34.19
N LEU A 17 14.16 -10.10 35.50
CA LEU A 17 13.08 -10.09 36.48
C LEU A 17 12.35 -8.74 36.51
N SER A 18 13.06 -7.64 36.29
CA SER A 18 12.47 -6.29 36.25
C SER A 18 11.61 -6.06 35.01
N ILE A 19 12.01 -6.59 33.87
CA ILE A 19 11.26 -6.50 32.61
C ILE A 19 10.00 -7.38 32.68
N ALA A 20 10.11 -8.61 33.19
CA ALA A 20 8.98 -9.50 33.39
C ALA A 20 7.93 -8.91 34.36
N LEU A 21 8.38 -8.25 35.45
CA LEU A 21 7.50 -7.59 36.40
C LEU A 21 6.85 -6.32 35.82
N ALA A 22 7.56 -5.57 34.99
CA ALA A 22 7.03 -4.37 34.35
C ALA A 22 5.92 -4.71 33.32
N ILE A 23 6.08 -5.78 32.55
CA ILE A 23 5.06 -6.21 31.57
C ILE A 23 3.86 -6.85 32.26
N ALA A 24 4.05 -7.64 33.31
CA ALA A 24 2.93 -8.18 34.07
C ALA A 24 2.10 -7.06 34.75
N LEU A 25 2.77 -6.03 35.27
CA LEU A 25 2.11 -4.85 35.84
C LEU A 25 1.42 -3.97 34.79
N MET A 26 1.97 -3.91 33.57
CA MET A 26 1.34 -3.14 32.47
C MET A 26 0.17 -3.89 31.81
N ALA A 27 0.21 -5.23 31.76
CA ALA A 27 -0.92 -6.01 31.28
C ALA A 27 -2.15 -5.88 32.19
N ASP A 28 -1.95 -5.92 33.49
CA ASP A 28 -3.02 -5.69 34.48
C ASP A 28 -3.50 -4.23 34.50
N ALA A 29 -2.58 -3.26 34.40
CA ALA A 29 -2.92 -1.86 34.35
C ALA A 29 -3.67 -1.47 33.07
N ASN A 30 -3.35 -2.08 31.93
CA ASN A 30 -4.04 -1.82 30.67
C ASN A 30 -5.43 -2.46 30.62
N ALA A 31 -5.61 -3.66 31.18
CA ALA A 31 -6.93 -4.28 31.27
C ALA A 31 -7.88 -3.48 32.15
N SER A 32 -7.43 -2.99 33.29
CA SER A 32 -8.26 -2.21 34.22
C SER A 32 -8.59 -0.80 33.69
N ARG A 33 -7.70 -0.17 32.94
CA ARG A 33 -7.93 1.18 32.40
C ARG A 33 -8.91 1.24 31.24
N LEU A 34 -9.04 0.17 30.46
CA LEU A 34 -10.03 0.10 29.38
C LEU A 34 -11.43 -0.23 29.88
N ASP A 35 -11.54 -0.95 30.98
CA ASP A 35 -12.82 -1.28 31.63
C ASP A 35 -13.34 -0.15 32.51
N ASP A 36 -12.47 0.74 32.99
CA ASP A 36 -12.81 1.84 33.92
C ASP A 36 -13.23 3.15 33.21
N VAL A 37 -13.16 3.23 31.88
CA VAL A 37 -13.72 4.40 31.15
C VAL A 37 -15.21 4.14 30.92
N GLU A 38 -16.02 4.44 31.90
CA GLU A 38 -17.45 4.48 31.65
C GLU A 38 -17.75 5.54 30.58
N PRO A 39 -18.59 5.20 29.60
CA PRO A 39 -19.05 6.22 28.66
C PRO A 39 -19.83 7.28 29.43
N PRO A 40 -19.66 8.57 29.07
CA PRO A 40 -20.45 9.62 29.73
C PRO A 40 -21.94 9.33 29.54
N GLU A 41 -22.70 9.52 30.61
CA GLU A 41 -24.14 9.36 30.61
C GLU A 41 -24.78 10.14 29.44
N PRO A 42 -25.69 9.55 28.69
CA PRO A 42 -26.36 10.22 27.58
C PRO A 42 -27.09 11.48 28.08
N GLY A 43 -26.62 12.64 27.62
CA GLY A 43 -27.28 13.91 27.93
C GLY A 43 -26.50 14.92 28.74
N ASP A 44 -25.28 14.60 29.22
CA ASP A 44 -24.38 15.58 29.83
C ASP A 44 -23.68 16.45 28.77
N PRO A 45 -23.95 17.76 28.70
CA PRO A 45 -23.28 18.64 27.72
C PRO A 45 -21.78 18.77 27.96
N SER A 46 -21.28 18.49 29.15
CA SER A 46 -19.84 18.50 29.45
C SER A 46 -19.10 17.31 28.84
N ALA A 47 -19.83 16.25 28.51
CA ALA A 47 -19.31 15.08 27.83
C ALA A 47 -18.89 15.33 26.38
N PHE A 48 -19.26 16.49 25.83
CA PHE A 48 -18.99 16.88 24.43
C PHE A 48 -17.98 18.02 24.33
N SER A 49 -17.42 18.47 25.44
CA SER A 49 -16.20 19.30 25.40
C SER A 49 -15.01 18.50 24.90
N ASP A 50 -14.05 19.19 24.32
CA ASP A 50 -12.80 18.55 23.86
C ASP A 50 -12.31 17.53 24.88
N PRO A 51 -11.88 16.34 24.42
CA PRO A 51 -11.34 15.37 25.34
C PRO A 51 -10.23 16.05 26.14
N PRO A 52 -10.17 15.85 27.46
CA PRO A 52 -9.07 16.38 28.22
C PRO A 52 -7.76 15.92 27.58
N ALA A 53 -6.75 16.77 27.57
CA ALA A 53 -5.41 16.49 27.01
C ALA A 53 -4.87 15.11 27.45
N ASP A 54 -5.37 14.62 28.58
CA ASP A 54 -5.05 13.31 29.14
C ASP A 54 -5.58 12.10 28.31
N SER A 55 -6.59 12.25 27.45
CA SER A 55 -7.10 11.11 26.67
C SER A 55 -6.25 10.82 25.45
N ALA A 56 -5.67 11.83 24.82
CA ALA A 56 -4.65 11.66 23.78
C ALA A 56 -3.34 11.13 24.41
N ALA A 57 -3.00 11.62 25.60
CA ALA A 57 -1.88 11.11 26.38
C ALA A 57 -2.13 9.66 26.87
N ALA A 58 -3.37 9.31 27.23
CA ALA A 58 -3.72 7.95 27.61
C ALA A 58 -3.66 6.99 26.41
N LEU A 59 -4.07 7.43 25.22
CA LEU A 59 -3.92 6.63 24.00
C LEU A 59 -2.44 6.51 23.62
N ASN A 60 -1.69 7.61 23.66
CA ASN A 60 -0.24 7.60 23.43
C ASN A 60 0.48 6.74 24.48
N ASN A 61 0.03 6.74 25.73
CA ASN A 61 0.54 5.86 26.77
C ASN A 61 0.11 4.39 26.59
N LEU A 62 -1.06 4.13 25.99
CA LEU A 62 -1.49 2.78 25.65
C LEU A 62 -0.73 2.25 24.41
N LEU A 63 -0.39 3.15 23.51
CA LEU A 63 0.37 2.88 22.30
C LEU A 63 1.88 2.94 22.53
N SER A 64 2.33 3.61 23.61
CA SER A 64 3.70 3.50 24.09
C SER A 64 3.88 2.18 24.82
N LEU A 65 3.72 1.07 24.06
CA LEU A 65 4.21 -0.21 24.51
C LEU A 65 5.69 -0.07 24.90
N PRO A 66 6.18 -0.89 25.82
CA PRO A 66 7.59 -0.88 26.19
C PRO A 66 8.53 -0.87 24.99
N GLU A 67 8.10 -1.44 23.88
CA GLU A 67 8.83 -1.47 22.62
C GLU A 67 8.97 -0.10 21.96
N ALA A 68 7.93 0.73 21.97
CA ALA A 68 8.01 2.10 21.44
C ALA A 68 9.00 2.94 22.26
N ASN A 69 9.03 2.73 23.56
CA ASN A 69 9.98 3.39 24.45
C ASN A 69 11.40 2.79 24.32
N LEU A 70 11.51 1.50 24.06
CA LEU A 70 12.80 0.82 23.93
C LEU A 70 13.46 1.05 22.57
N GLY A 71 12.66 1.25 21.52
CA GLY A 71 13.17 1.77 20.23
C GLY A 71 13.76 3.19 20.37
N ALA A 72 13.34 3.93 21.39
CA ALA A 72 13.89 5.23 21.69
C ALA A 72 15.20 5.16 22.53
N PHE A 73 15.49 4.04 23.16
CA PHE A 73 16.72 3.88 23.95
C PHE A 73 18.00 3.71 23.11
N ASP A 74 17.88 3.30 21.87
CA ASP A 74 19.01 3.26 20.93
C ASP A 74 19.30 4.61 20.27
N LEU A 75 18.58 5.65 20.67
CA LEU A 75 18.78 7.01 20.17
C LEU A 75 19.91 7.72 20.93
N PRO A 76 20.64 8.59 20.26
CA PRO A 76 21.66 9.39 20.93
C PRO A 76 21.12 10.11 22.17
N GLU A 77 21.91 10.14 23.23
CA GLU A 77 21.57 10.87 24.43
C GLU A 77 21.11 12.31 24.09
N GLY A 78 19.92 12.69 24.54
CA GLY A 78 19.33 14.02 24.31
C GLY A 78 18.11 14.04 23.38
N GLU A 79 17.73 12.92 22.78
CA GLU A 79 16.52 12.83 21.95
C GLU A 79 15.29 12.37 22.75
N GLY A 80 15.18 12.74 23.96
CA GLY A 80 14.14 12.54 24.95
C GLY A 80 12.85 11.79 24.59
N ASP A 81 12.12 11.45 25.59
CA ASP A 81 10.81 10.86 25.53
C ASP A 81 9.88 11.61 24.54
N ARG A 82 9.24 10.91 23.64
CA ARG A 82 8.22 11.45 22.71
C ARG A 82 7.05 12.12 23.43
N THR A 83 6.87 11.86 24.71
CA THR A 83 5.83 12.47 25.55
C THR A 83 6.15 13.89 26.00
N THR A 84 7.38 14.35 25.84
CA THR A 84 7.77 15.73 26.18
C THR A 84 7.76 16.61 24.94
N PRO A 85 7.09 17.77 24.97
CA PRO A 85 7.19 18.75 23.89
C PRO A 85 8.65 19.13 23.67
N ARG A 86 9.16 18.87 22.48
CA ARG A 86 10.51 19.32 22.12
C ARG A 86 10.48 20.79 21.80
N GLN A 87 11.43 21.51 22.37
CA GLN A 87 11.71 22.87 21.90
C GLN A 87 12.48 22.77 20.57
N GLU A 88 12.21 23.67 19.64
CA GLU A 88 12.89 23.70 18.33
C GLU A 88 14.43 23.69 18.42
N ASN A 89 14.98 24.16 19.54
CA ASN A 89 16.41 24.24 19.80
C ASN A 89 17.04 22.89 20.18
N GLU A 90 16.24 21.86 20.50
CA GLU A 90 16.72 20.55 20.94
C GLU A 90 16.85 19.54 19.77
N ARG A 91 16.48 19.97 18.56
CA ARG A 91 16.68 19.13 17.37
C ARG A 91 18.18 18.92 17.15
N PRO A 92 18.58 17.67 16.87
CA PRO A 92 19.96 17.43 16.46
C PRO A 92 20.36 18.38 15.32
N PRO A 93 21.58 18.89 15.32
CA PRO A 93 22.03 19.85 14.28
C PRO A 93 21.82 19.39 12.84
N ALA A 94 21.75 18.09 12.62
CA ALA A 94 21.48 17.48 11.31
C ALA A 94 20.04 17.72 10.80
N LEU A 95 19.08 17.90 11.69
CA LEU A 95 17.68 18.18 11.34
C LEU A 95 17.45 19.65 11.01
N GLN A 96 18.45 20.50 11.25
CA GLN A 96 18.41 21.94 10.94
C GLN A 96 19.00 22.28 9.55
N THR A 97 19.47 21.29 8.81
CA THR A 97 19.94 21.50 7.43
C THR A 97 18.75 21.65 6.48
N SER A 98 18.93 22.42 5.42
CA SER A 98 17.93 22.59 4.35
C SER A 98 17.55 21.29 3.64
N PHE A 99 18.29 20.21 3.90
CA PHE A 99 18.03 18.87 3.44
C PHE A 99 17.97 17.93 4.63
N ASN A 100 16.90 17.15 4.72
CA ASN A 100 16.77 16.08 5.70
C ASN A 100 17.53 14.82 5.28
N TYR A 101 18.78 14.99 4.93
CA TYR A 101 19.59 13.85 4.57
C TYR A 101 19.87 12.96 5.78
N PRO A 102 19.91 11.63 5.55
CA PRO A 102 20.16 10.67 6.60
C PRO A 102 21.56 10.84 7.20
N THR A 103 21.81 10.15 8.28
CA THR A 103 23.13 10.06 8.91
C THR A 103 23.77 11.43 9.16
N ASN A 104 22.97 12.40 9.65
CA ASN A 104 23.43 13.77 9.94
C ASN A 104 23.99 14.52 8.70
N GLY A 105 23.39 14.30 7.54
CA GLY A 105 23.79 14.89 6.27
C GLY A 105 24.91 14.11 5.57
N ALA A 106 25.45 13.07 6.18
CA ALA A 106 26.48 12.24 5.57
C ALA A 106 25.87 11.40 4.42
N PRO A 107 26.54 11.31 3.26
CA PRO A 107 26.10 10.45 2.19
C PRO A 107 26.11 8.97 2.60
N SER A 108 25.11 8.23 2.15
CA SER A 108 25.10 6.77 2.28
C SER A 108 26.30 6.16 1.55
N PRO A 109 27.13 5.35 2.22
CA PRO A 109 28.33 4.79 1.61
C PRO A 109 27.99 3.75 0.54
N MET A 110 28.67 3.79 -0.59
CA MET A 110 28.35 2.97 -1.75
C MET A 110 29.08 1.62 -1.83
N PHE A 111 30.06 1.35 -0.99
CA PHE A 111 30.82 0.08 -0.93
C PHE A 111 31.36 -0.41 -2.29
N GLY A 112 31.58 0.50 -3.23
CA GLY A 112 32.01 0.17 -4.59
C GLY A 112 30.87 -0.28 -5.54
N ALA A 113 29.63 -0.11 -5.15
CA ALA A 113 28.48 -0.39 -6.02
C ALA A 113 28.51 0.53 -7.26
N GLN A 114 28.41 -0.09 -8.43
CA GLN A 114 28.38 0.61 -9.70
C GLN A 114 26.95 0.67 -10.25
N PRO A 115 26.49 1.82 -10.73
CA PRO A 115 25.18 1.91 -11.37
C PRO A 115 25.06 0.95 -12.56
N PHE A 116 23.89 0.35 -12.70
CA PHE A 116 23.50 -0.49 -13.85
C PHE A 116 24.40 -1.71 -14.05
N SER A 117 24.96 -2.24 -12.96
CA SER A 117 25.81 -3.43 -12.99
C SER A 117 25.14 -4.68 -12.41
N GLN A 118 23.90 -4.57 -11.89
CA GLN A 118 23.07 -5.69 -11.45
C GLN A 118 21.76 -5.74 -12.21
N GLN A 119 21.26 -6.94 -12.45
CA GLN A 119 19.94 -7.12 -13.06
C GLN A 119 18.83 -6.83 -12.05
N LEU A 120 17.75 -6.20 -12.51
CA LEU A 120 16.57 -5.93 -11.68
C LEU A 120 15.95 -7.24 -11.19
N LEU A 121 15.71 -7.35 -9.92
CA LEU A 121 14.89 -8.42 -9.35
C LEU A 121 13.43 -8.13 -9.64
N LEU A 122 12.75 -9.08 -10.25
CA LEU A 122 11.31 -9.04 -10.44
C LEU A 122 10.61 -9.71 -9.25
N PHE A 123 9.38 -9.29 -9.01
CA PHE A 123 8.56 -9.89 -7.97
C PHE A 123 8.32 -11.37 -8.25
N GLU A 124 8.55 -12.20 -7.27
CA GLU A 124 8.17 -13.60 -7.27
C GLU A 124 6.66 -13.72 -7.01
N GLU A 125 5.97 -14.56 -7.74
CA GLU A 125 4.54 -14.76 -7.53
C GLU A 125 4.27 -15.46 -6.20
N PHE A 126 3.18 -15.07 -5.57
CA PHE A 126 2.64 -15.72 -4.40
C PHE A 126 1.44 -16.58 -4.81
N GLY A 127 1.59 -17.89 -4.78
CA GLY A 127 0.55 -18.82 -5.16
C GLY A 127 -0.40 -19.14 -4.01
N PRO A 128 -1.72 -19.06 -4.23
CA PRO A 128 -2.69 -19.45 -3.23
C PRO A 128 -2.77 -20.97 -3.08
N THR A 129 -3.05 -21.43 -1.88
CA THR A 129 -3.67 -22.72 -1.70
C THR A 129 -5.15 -22.60 -2.08
N ARG A 130 -5.59 -23.38 -3.04
CA ARG A 130 -7.00 -23.41 -3.41
C ARG A 130 -7.83 -24.08 -2.33
N LEU A 131 -8.94 -23.45 -1.98
CA LEU A 131 -9.97 -24.03 -1.13
C LEU A 131 -11.04 -24.63 -2.04
N ASP A 132 -11.30 -25.91 -1.85
CA ASP A 132 -12.37 -26.61 -2.56
C ASP A 132 -13.56 -26.86 -1.62
N PRO A 133 -14.66 -26.10 -1.78
CA PRO A 133 -15.82 -26.25 -0.91
C PRO A 133 -16.57 -27.58 -1.10
N THR A 134 -16.21 -28.38 -2.11
CA THR A 134 -16.81 -29.70 -2.34
C THR A 134 -16.15 -30.80 -1.55
N THR A 135 -14.94 -30.57 -1.04
CA THR A 135 -14.26 -31.57 -0.21
C THR A 135 -14.72 -31.43 1.25
N PRO A 136 -14.71 -32.51 2.05
CA PRO A 136 -15.01 -32.42 3.47
C PRO A 136 -14.13 -31.39 4.20
N ALA A 137 -12.87 -31.30 3.84
CA ALA A 137 -11.95 -30.31 4.40
C ALA A 137 -12.34 -28.87 4.00
N GLY A 138 -12.75 -28.65 2.75
CA GLY A 138 -13.26 -27.37 2.28
C GLY A 138 -14.58 -26.99 2.95
N LEU A 139 -15.51 -27.93 3.08
CA LEU A 139 -16.78 -27.72 3.77
C LEU A 139 -16.62 -27.41 5.25
N LEU A 140 -15.58 -27.90 5.88
CA LEU A 140 -15.28 -27.64 7.29
C LEU A 140 -14.61 -26.26 7.50
N VAL A 141 -13.97 -25.72 6.48
CA VAL A 141 -13.44 -24.35 6.47
C VAL A 141 -14.56 -23.34 6.25
N PHE A 142 -15.58 -23.70 5.47
CA PHE A 142 -16.73 -22.86 5.20
C PHE A 142 -17.89 -23.26 6.10
N PRO A 143 -18.44 -22.37 6.92
CA PRO A 143 -19.68 -22.67 7.63
C PRO A 143 -20.76 -22.99 6.62
N ALA A 144 -21.62 -23.97 6.94
CA ALA A 144 -22.81 -24.24 6.12
C ALA A 144 -23.58 -22.91 5.92
N PRO A 145 -24.12 -22.66 4.73
CA PRO A 145 -24.96 -21.49 4.51
C PRO A 145 -26.02 -21.45 5.59
N SER A 146 -26.11 -20.35 6.35
CA SER A 146 -27.17 -20.24 7.32
C SER A 146 -28.49 -20.21 6.55
N THR A 147 -29.45 -21.04 6.91
CA THR A 147 -30.80 -20.99 6.39
C THR A 147 -31.60 -19.80 6.93
N GLY A 148 -30.98 -18.97 7.75
CA GLY A 148 -31.54 -17.73 8.29
C GLY A 148 -31.42 -16.54 7.33
N PRO A 149 -32.03 -15.41 7.68
CA PRO A 149 -31.86 -14.20 6.93
C PRO A 149 -30.36 -13.86 6.77
N ALA A 150 -30.02 -13.18 5.66
CA ALA A 150 -28.68 -12.75 5.40
C ALA A 150 -28.05 -12.14 6.66
N PRO A 151 -26.75 -12.38 6.92
CA PRO A 151 -26.08 -11.77 8.04
C PRO A 151 -26.34 -10.27 8.01
N GLN A 152 -26.87 -9.74 9.10
CA GLN A 152 -26.87 -8.31 9.23
C GLN A 152 -25.43 -7.86 9.11
N GLN A 153 -25.20 -6.85 8.31
CA GLN A 153 -23.88 -6.29 8.10
C GLN A 153 -23.42 -5.49 9.34
N ASP A 154 -23.97 -5.82 10.47
CA ASP A 154 -23.60 -5.19 11.74
C ASP A 154 -22.34 -5.87 12.28
N PRO A 155 -21.26 -5.12 12.47
CA PRO A 155 -20.07 -5.60 13.15
C PRO A 155 -20.36 -6.17 14.55
N LEU A 156 -21.48 -5.84 15.16
CA LEU A 156 -21.94 -6.38 16.43
C LEU A 156 -22.71 -7.72 16.32
N ASP A 157 -22.95 -8.22 15.13
CA ASP A 157 -23.59 -9.54 14.96
C ASP A 157 -22.62 -10.67 15.31
N VAL A 158 -22.52 -10.91 16.59
CA VAL A 158 -21.66 -11.92 17.21
C VAL A 158 -21.99 -13.38 16.84
N ALA A 159 -23.08 -13.63 16.18
CA ALA A 159 -23.53 -15.01 15.93
C ALA A 159 -22.79 -15.70 14.76
N ARG A 160 -21.91 -14.98 14.06
CA ARG A 160 -21.38 -15.44 12.78
C ARG A 160 -19.87 -15.26 12.67
N SER A 161 -19.15 -15.82 13.62
CA SER A 161 -17.68 -15.82 13.57
C SER A 161 -17.17 -16.56 12.33
N ALA A 162 -16.13 -16.03 11.71
CA ALA A 162 -15.38 -16.76 10.71
C ALA A 162 -14.95 -18.13 11.25
N PRO A 163 -14.86 -19.15 10.42
CA PRO A 163 -14.46 -20.48 10.87
C PRO A 163 -13.03 -20.41 11.39
N SER A 164 -12.89 -20.50 12.70
CA SER A 164 -11.62 -20.50 13.42
C SER A 164 -11.32 -21.82 14.10
N GLY A 165 -11.99 -22.86 13.66
CA GLY A 165 -11.86 -24.16 14.30
C GLY A 165 -10.56 -24.89 13.96
N PRO A 166 -10.34 -26.07 14.60
CA PRO A 166 -9.13 -26.88 14.41
C PRO A 166 -8.83 -27.24 12.95
N LEU A 167 -9.85 -27.25 12.11
CA LEU A 167 -9.70 -27.59 10.69
C LEU A 167 -9.14 -26.44 9.86
N LEU A 168 -9.56 -25.22 10.12
CA LEU A 168 -8.94 -24.04 9.51
C LEU A 168 -7.49 -23.93 9.98
N ASP A 169 -7.25 -24.12 11.25
CA ASP A 169 -5.89 -24.14 11.82
C ASP A 169 -5.03 -25.22 11.17
N ALA A 170 -5.55 -26.44 11.02
CA ALA A 170 -4.84 -27.53 10.35
C ALA A 170 -4.54 -27.18 8.88
N PHE A 171 -5.51 -26.61 8.18
CA PHE A 171 -5.32 -26.14 6.81
C PHE A 171 -4.26 -25.06 6.70
N LEU A 172 -4.33 -24.05 7.55
CA LEU A 172 -3.41 -22.93 7.53
C LEU A 172 -2.00 -23.32 8.05
N LYS A 173 -1.88 -24.42 8.77
CA LYS A 173 -0.60 -25.00 9.20
C LYS A 173 0.02 -26.00 8.21
N GLN A 174 -0.66 -26.27 7.09
CA GLN A 174 -0.07 -27.17 6.08
C GLN A 174 1.22 -26.59 5.52
N PRO A 175 2.21 -27.46 5.20
CA PRO A 175 3.49 -27.00 4.67
C PRO A 175 3.32 -26.41 3.27
N GLY A 176 3.36 -25.15 3.13
CA GLY A 176 3.34 -24.41 1.88
C GLY A 176 4.02 -23.09 2.09
N LEU A 177 3.69 -22.44 3.20
CA LEU A 177 4.33 -21.23 3.65
C LEU A 177 4.89 -21.52 5.04
N THR A 178 6.14 -21.83 5.11
CA THR A 178 6.87 -21.99 6.39
C THR A 178 7.68 -20.74 6.65
N PRO A 179 7.74 -20.26 7.90
CA PRO A 179 8.66 -19.22 8.28
C PRO A 179 10.08 -19.54 7.84
N PHE A 180 10.85 -18.54 7.61
CA PHE A 180 12.19 -18.62 7.11
C PHE A 180 13.09 -19.54 7.95
N PRO A 181 13.65 -20.64 7.40
CA PRO A 181 14.40 -21.60 8.18
C PRO A 181 15.65 -21.01 8.87
N GLY A 182 16.27 -20.02 8.26
CA GLY A 182 17.46 -19.37 8.80
C GLY A 182 17.20 -18.56 10.07
N GLN A 183 15.99 -18.01 10.20
CA GLN A 183 15.58 -17.27 11.38
C GLN A 183 15.08 -18.20 12.50
N PHE A 184 14.59 -19.37 12.13
CA PHE A 184 13.93 -20.33 13.01
C PHE A 184 14.53 -21.74 12.96
N ALA A 185 15.78 -21.85 12.56
CA ALA A 185 16.44 -23.13 12.25
C ALA A 185 16.39 -24.21 13.35
N ASN A 186 16.09 -23.84 14.57
CA ASN A 186 16.08 -24.75 15.71
C ASN A 186 14.67 -25.05 16.26
N VAL A 187 13.63 -24.62 15.59
CA VAL A 187 12.25 -24.76 16.08
C VAL A 187 11.44 -25.54 15.05
N VAL A 188 11.37 -26.83 15.24
CA VAL A 188 10.84 -27.77 14.25
C VAL A 188 9.32 -27.65 14.12
N ASP A 189 8.56 -27.23 15.14
CA ASP A 189 7.11 -27.30 15.17
C ASP A 189 6.39 -26.11 15.83
N ARG A 190 7.11 -25.09 16.24
CA ARG A 190 6.50 -23.92 16.90
C ARG A 190 6.99 -22.62 16.27
N ASN A 191 6.09 -21.65 16.17
CA ASN A 191 6.49 -20.29 15.98
C ASN A 191 7.44 -19.89 17.12
N PRO A 192 8.71 -19.58 16.87
CA PRO A 192 9.67 -19.28 17.93
C PRO A 192 9.33 -18.03 18.73
N TRP A 193 8.60 -17.10 18.12
CA TRP A 193 8.11 -15.92 18.81
C TRP A 193 7.02 -16.25 19.80
N GLN A 194 6.11 -17.14 19.47
CA GLN A 194 5.13 -17.67 20.41
C GLN A 194 5.81 -18.29 21.63
N GLN A 195 6.84 -19.10 21.40
CA GLN A 195 7.58 -19.72 22.49
C GLN A 195 8.29 -18.70 23.38
N GLN A 196 8.90 -17.68 22.81
CA GLN A 196 9.53 -16.59 23.57
C GLN A 196 8.49 -15.76 24.33
N ILE A 197 7.35 -15.47 23.73
CA ILE A 197 6.23 -14.77 24.41
C ILE A 197 5.72 -15.60 25.57
N GLU A 198 5.52 -16.90 25.38
CA GLU A 198 5.09 -17.80 26.45
C GLU A 198 6.06 -17.82 27.62
N LEU A 199 7.36 -17.90 27.34
CA LEU A 199 8.40 -17.82 28.36
C LEU A 199 8.39 -16.48 29.08
N PHE A 200 8.24 -15.41 28.35
CA PHE A 200 8.23 -14.05 28.87
C PHE A 200 7.00 -13.78 29.76
N LEU A 201 5.81 -14.18 29.30
CA LEU A 201 4.56 -14.02 30.03
C LEU A 201 4.38 -15.08 31.13
N ASN A 202 5.27 -16.07 31.21
CA ASN A 202 5.16 -17.23 32.09
C ASN A 202 3.77 -17.91 32.01
N ARG A 203 3.22 -17.94 30.78
CA ARG A 203 1.95 -18.62 30.50
C ARG A 203 1.96 -19.19 29.09
N HIS A 204 1.19 -20.26 28.92
CA HIS A 204 0.97 -20.83 27.60
C HIS A 204 -0.11 -20.03 26.85
N ILE A 205 0.21 -19.56 25.64
CA ILE A 205 -0.71 -18.83 24.80
C ILE A 205 -1.49 -19.78 23.86
N GLY A 206 -0.91 -20.92 23.55
CA GLY A 206 -1.57 -21.96 22.76
C GLY A 206 -2.07 -21.46 21.40
N SER A 207 -3.26 -21.88 21.01
CA SER A 207 -3.87 -21.44 19.75
C SER A 207 -4.37 -20.00 19.78
N ALA A 208 -4.48 -19.39 20.94
CA ALA A 208 -4.92 -17.98 21.06
C ALA A 208 -3.89 -16.98 20.54
N ALA A 209 -2.60 -17.31 20.65
CA ALA A 209 -1.52 -16.48 20.09
C ALA A 209 -1.51 -16.48 18.56
N GLU A 210 -2.19 -17.40 17.95
CA GLU A 210 -2.24 -17.50 16.49
C GLU A 210 -3.28 -16.58 15.86
N GLY A 211 -3.69 -15.50 16.50
CA GLY A 211 -4.65 -14.54 15.95
C GLY A 211 -5.97 -15.19 15.52
N ARG A 212 -7.01 -14.45 15.53
CA ARG A 212 -8.35 -14.84 15.10
C ARG A 212 -8.96 -13.70 14.33
N PRO A 213 -10.04 -13.94 13.61
CA PRO A 213 -10.88 -12.85 13.15
C PRO A 213 -11.18 -11.89 14.28
N PRO A 214 -11.28 -10.59 14.01
CA PRO A 214 -11.37 -9.56 15.03
C PRO A 214 -12.54 -9.77 16.01
N GLY A 215 -12.24 -9.77 17.30
CA GLY A 215 -13.22 -9.75 18.37
C GLY A 215 -13.87 -11.09 18.73
N LYS A 216 -14.39 -11.18 19.97
CA LYS A 216 -15.12 -12.35 20.43
C LYS A 216 -16.48 -12.44 19.74
N GLY A 217 -16.71 -13.55 19.06
CA GLY A 217 -17.96 -13.77 18.31
C GLY A 217 -18.08 -12.87 17.06
N TRP A 218 -17.04 -12.16 16.70
CA TRP A 218 -16.99 -11.35 15.50
C TRP A 218 -16.87 -12.22 14.25
N SER A 219 -17.64 -11.92 13.22
CA SER A 219 -17.48 -12.51 11.90
C SER A 219 -17.14 -11.47 10.86
N HIS A 220 -16.45 -11.88 9.81
CA HIS A 220 -16.31 -11.02 8.64
C HIS A 220 -17.69 -10.75 8.03
N GLN A 221 -17.97 -9.49 7.72
CA GLN A 221 -19.22 -9.11 7.07
C GLN A 221 -19.43 -9.93 5.80
N ARG A 222 -20.65 -10.33 5.57
CA ARG A 222 -21.06 -11.04 4.34
C ARG A 222 -20.22 -12.30 4.06
N TRP A 223 -19.78 -13.00 5.14
CA TRP A 223 -18.96 -14.21 5.00
C TRP A 223 -19.60 -15.25 4.08
N ASN A 224 -20.91 -15.45 4.20
CA ASN A 224 -21.63 -16.45 3.42
C ASN A 224 -21.78 -16.09 1.94
N GLU A 225 -21.55 -14.84 1.57
CA GLU A 225 -21.62 -14.37 0.18
C GLU A 225 -20.25 -14.42 -0.50
N PHE A 226 -19.19 -14.17 0.24
CA PHE A 226 -17.82 -14.12 -0.26
C PHE A 226 -16.94 -15.16 0.42
N TYR A 227 -17.27 -16.43 0.21
CA TYR A 227 -16.44 -17.53 0.71
C TYR A 227 -15.04 -17.47 0.11
N PRO A 228 -13.98 -17.50 0.92
CA PRO A 228 -12.63 -17.60 0.41
C PRO A 228 -12.43 -18.84 -0.45
N GLN A 229 -11.83 -18.65 -1.60
CA GLN A 229 -11.48 -19.73 -2.53
C GLN A 229 -9.98 -19.89 -2.67
N ALA A 230 -9.25 -18.87 -2.28
CA ALA A 230 -7.81 -18.85 -2.23
C ALA A 230 -7.37 -18.51 -0.81
N ALA A 231 -6.40 -19.23 -0.30
CA ALA A 231 -5.81 -18.95 1.00
C ALA A 231 -4.31 -18.70 0.86
N TYR A 232 -3.85 -17.66 1.51
CA TYR A 232 -2.44 -17.31 1.59
C TYR A 232 -2.00 -17.36 3.04
N LYS A 233 -0.81 -17.91 3.27
CA LYS A 233 -0.10 -17.79 4.55
C LYS A 233 1.13 -16.93 4.31
N THR A 234 1.20 -15.82 4.97
CA THR A 234 2.33 -14.93 4.89
C THR A 234 2.82 -14.56 6.28
N ALA A 235 4.05 -14.14 6.40
CA ALA A 235 4.62 -13.71 7.66
C ALA A 235 5.39 -12.39 7.46
N GLN A 236 5.22 -11.47 8.39
CA GLN A 236 6.14 -10.36 8.52
C GLN A 236 7.39 -10.85 9.21
N ALA A 237 8.53 -10.78 8.55
CA ALA A 237 9.76 -11.35 9.05
C ALA A 237 10.98 -10.51 8.66
N GLY A 238 12.02 -10.61 9.46
CA GLY A 238 13.31 -10.00 9.15
C GLY A 238 13.94 -10.65 7.93
N ALA A 239 14.27 -9.85 6.92
CA ALA A 239 14.84 -10.31 5.67
C ALA A 239 16.38 -10.33 5.73
N ARG A 240 16.97 -11.46 5.46
CA ARG A 240 18.43 -11.60 5.36
C ARG A 240 18.86 -12.27 4.07
N ILE A 241 18.18 -13.34 3.73
CA ILE A 241 18.36 -14.07 2.49
C ILE A 241 16.96 -14.34 1.94
N ASN A 242 16.72 -13.99 0.71
CA ASN A 242 15.46 -14.28 0.05
C ASN A 242 15.32 -15.79 -0.25
N SER A 243 15.41 -16.63 0.76
CA SER A 243 15.38 -18.09 0.57
C SER A 243 14.39 -18.82 1.47
N GLY A 244 13.74 -18.10 2.39
CA GLY A 244 13.00 -18.74 3.46
C GLY A 244 11.55 -19.00 3.13
N LEU A 245 10.75 -17.98 3.10
CA LEU A 245 9.32 -18.09 2.83
C LEU A 245 9.06 -18.22 1.34
N ARG A 246 9.36 -19.40 0.81
CA ARG A 246 9.09 -19.66 -0.59
C ARG A 246 7.76 -20.31 -0.74
N ASP A 247 7.03 -19.80 -1.68
CA ASP A 247 5.81 -20.43 -2.10
C ASP A 247 6.11 -21.57 -3.08
N ALA A 248 6.04 -22.79 -2.59
CA ALA A 248 6.14 -23.99 -3.42
C ALA A 248 4.92 -24.15 -4.35
N MET A 249 3.86 -23.40 -4.12
CA MET A 249 2.61 -23.46 -4.86
C MET A 249 2.43 -22.27 -5.80
N GLN A 250 3.51 -21.67 -6.28
CA GLN A 250 3.43 -20.55 -7.22
C GLN A 250 2.37 -20.79 -8.29
N MET A 251 1.52 -19.77 -8.49
CA MET A 251 0.37 -19.85 -9.38
C MET A 251 0.79 -20.16 -10.83
N HIS A 252 1.86 -19.50 -11.27
CA HIS A 252 2.44 -19.65 -12.59
C HIS A 252 3.94 -19.89 -12.41
N HIS A 253 4.39 -21.09 -12.62
CA HIS A 253 5.79 -21.44 -12.46
C HIS A 253 6.70 -20.59 -13.35
N TYR A 254 7.91 -20.27 -12.88
CA TYR A 254 8.98 -19.64 -13.68
C TYR A 254 9.50 -20.54 -14.82
N SER A 255 8.64 -21.36 -15.38
CA SER A 255 8.97 -22.30 -16.44
C SER A 255 8.31 -21.96 -17.77
N VAL A 256 7.63 -20.82 -17.86
CA VAL A 256 6.89 -20.40 -19.06
C VAL A 256 7.35 -19.03 -19.55
N GLY A 257 7.20 -18.78 -20.83
CA GLY A 257 7.49 -17.49 -21.46
C GLY A 257 8.89 -16.95 -21.16
N GLU A 258 9.00 -15.66 -20.89
CA GLU A 258 10.28 -15.00 -20.59
C GLU A 258 10.83 -15.36 -19.19
N PHE A 259 10.03 -16.01 -18.35
CA PHE A 259 10.48 -16.57 -17.08
C PHE A 259 10.96 -18.02 -17.20
N GLY A 260 10.78 -18.65 -18.35
CA GLY A 260 11.23 -20.01 -18.61
C GLY A 260 12.69 -20.11 -19.00
N PRO A 261 13.22 -21.35 -19.15
CA PRO A 261 14.57 -21.58 -19.64
C PRO A 261 14.79 -20.91 -21.00
N GLY A 262 15.84 -20.10 -21.11
CA GLY A 262 16.14 -19.32 -22.31
C GLY A 262 15.40 -18.00 -22.47
N GLY A 263 14.50 -17.65 -21.57
CA GLY A 263 13.87 -16.33 -21.48
C GLY A 263 14.78 -15.28 -20.83
N LEU A 264 14.32 -14.03 -20.80
CA LEU A 264 15.09 -12.90 -20.23
C LEU A 264 15.21 -12.97 -18.72
N TYR A 265 14.18 -13.49 -18.02
CA TYR A 265 14.01 -13.34 -16.58
C TYR A 265 14.31 -14.62 -15.80
N TYR A 266 14.74 -15.67 -16.45
CA TYR A 266 14.95 -16.98 -15.85
C TYR A 266 15.79 -16.96 -14.57
N ASN A 267 16.81 -16.11 -14.51
CA ASN A 267 17.71 -15.99 -13.36
C ASN A 267 17.53 -14.70 -12.55
N THR A 268 16.48 -13.93 -12.79
CA THR A 268 16.36 -12.59 -12.23
C THR A 268 16.26 -12.62 -10.70
N ALA A 269 15.46 -13.52 -10.15
CA ALA A 269 15.30 -13.69 -8.71
C ALA A 269 16.10 -14.91 -8.16
N GLY A 270 17.22 -15.25 -8.76
CA GLY A 270 18.00 -16.44 -8.49
C GLY A 270 17.69 -17.55 -9.50
N GLN A 271 18.15 -18.76 -9.23
CA GLN A 271 17.88 -19.88 -10.13
C GLN A 271 16.48 -20.45 -9.85
N ALA A 272 15.64 -20.47 -10.88
CA ALA A 272 14.40 -21.20 -10.83
C ALA A 272 14.66 -22.71 -10.74
N ASN A 273 13.85 -23.40 -10.00
CA ASN A 273 13.82 -24.86 -9.95
C ASN A 273 12.65 -25.41 -10.77
N THR A 274 12.52 -26.73 -10.82
CA THR A 274 11.46 -27.41 -11.57
C THR A 274 10.05 -27.17 -11.02
N LEU A 275 9.95 -26.63 -9.79
CA LEU A 275 8.69 -26.30 -9.13
C LEU A 275 8.33 -24.81 -9.27
N GLY A 276 9.12 -24.04 -10.04
CA GLY A 276 8.89 -22.62 -10.21
C GLY A 276 9.37 -21.74 -9.04
N THR A 277 9.95 -22.32 -7.99
CA THR A 277 10.51 -21.56 -6.87
C THR A 277 11.94 -21.14 -7.15
N THR A 278 12.34 -19.97 -6.67
CA THR A 278 13.71 -19.50 -6.81
C THR A 278 14.62 -20.09 -5.75
N LYS A 279 15.92 -20.15 -5.97
CA LYS A 279 16.87 -20.60 -4.94
C LYS A 279 16.97 -19.52 -3.90
N GLY A 280 16.97 -18.50 -3.81
CA GLY A 280 17.22 -17.46 -2.85
C GLY A 280 18.29 -16.51 -3.35
N VAL A 281 18.08 -15.30 -3.05
CA VAL A 281 18.98 -14.19 -3.37
C VAL A 281 19.35 -13.53 -2.07
N ASP A 282 20.61 -13.22 -1.90
CA ASP A 282 21.07 -12.44 -0.76
C ASP A 282 20.31 -11.11 -0.68
N THR A 283 19.77 -10.78 0.47
CA THR A 283 19.09 -9.53 0.69
C THR A 283 20.09 -8.40 0.88
N ARG A 284 20.39 -7.72 -0.22
CA ARG A 284 21.28 -6.56 -0.28
C ARG A 284 20.85 -5.64 -1.43
N PHE A 285 21.17 -4.36 -1.33
CA PHE A 285 20.76 -3.38 -2.36
C PHE A 285 21.63 -3.44 -3.61
N HIS A 286 22.83 -3.99 -3.49
CA HIS A 286 23.75 -4.24 -4.61
C HIS A 286 24.73 -5.36 -4.23
N PRO A 287 25.24 -6.19 -5.18
CA PRO A 287 26.20 -7.27 -4.87
C PRO A 287 27.44 -6.83 -4.09
N ASN A 288 27.89 -5.60 -4.27
CA ASN A 288 29.04 -5.05 -3.54
C ASN A 288 28.69 -4.47 -2.17
N MET A 289 27.41 -4.35 -1.84
CA MET A 289 26.96 -3.83 -0.55
C MET A 289 26.84 -4.93 0.50
N PRO A 290 26.93 -4.60 1.80
CA PRO A 290 26.69 -5.55 2.87
C PRO A 290 25.31 -6.21 2.77
N LEU A 291 25.22 -7.43 3.30
CA LEU A 291 23.94 -8.08 3.57
C LEU A 291 23.15 -7.23 4.55
N GLN A 292 21.86 -7.10 4.31
CA GLN A 292 20.96 -6.49 5.27
C GLN A 292 20.75 -7.45 6.46
N ASP A 293 20.85 -6.90 7.65
CA ASP A 293 20.53 -7.62 8.88
C ASP A 293 19.00 -7.82 8.96
N HIS A 294 18.58 -8.93 9.58
CA HIS A 294 17.17 -9.22 9.82
C HIS A 294 16.47 -8.22 10.77
N LYS A 295 17.23 -7.40 11.48
CA LYS A 295 16.70 -6.27 12.28
C LYS A 295 16.53 -5.01 11.45
N SER A 296 17.21 -4.90 10.32
CA SER A 296 17.22 -3.74 9.44
C SER A 296 16.06 -3.75 8.45
N LEU A 297 15.70 -4.93 7.94
CA LEU A 297 14.62 -5.13 6.99
C LEU A 297 13.54 -6.05 7.56
N TRP A 298 12.30 -5.60 7.46
CA TRP A 298 11.11 -6.38 7.82
C TRP A 298 10.18 -6.42 6.61
N THR A 299 9.99 -7.58 6.05
CA THR A 299 9.29 -7.71 4.78
C THR A 299 8.25 -8.80 4.84
N PHE A 300 7.30 -8.72 3.94
CA PHE A 300 6.39 -9.84 3.72
C PHE A 300 7.19 -11.05 3.25
N ASP A 301 7.07 -12.15 3.97
CA ASP A 301 7.74 -13.43 3.74
C ASP A 301 9.28 -13.39 3.81
N GLY A 302 9.86 -12.36 4.40
CA GLY A 302 11.32 -12.23 4.51
C GLY A 302 12.03 -12.07 3.17
N THR A 303 11.33 -11.69 2.11
CA THR A 303 11.87 -11.57 0.75
C THR A 303 11.96 -10.12 0.27
N LEU A 304 12.93 -9.81 -0.59
CA LEU A 304 13.05 -8.55 -1.30
C LEU A 304 13.29 -8.79 -2.81
N PRO A 305 12.43 -8.20 -3.66
CA PRO A 305 11.15 -7.61 -3.31
C PRO A 305 10.22 -8.63 -2.64
N ALA A 306 9.21 -8.15 -1.93
CA ALA A 306 8.15 -9.00 -1.39
C ALA A 306 7.43 -9.76 -2.52
N LYS A 307 6.74 -10.84 -2.19
CA LYS A 307 6.02 -11.61 -3.22
C LYS A 307 4.82 -10.85 -3.74
N LEU A 308 4.53 -11.04 -5.03
CA LEU A 308 3.40 -10.45 -5.74
C LEU A 308 2.16 -11.31 -5.56
N LEU A 309 1.08 -10.73 -5.07
CA LEU A 309 -0.24 -11.36 -5.14
C LEU A 309 -0.87 -11.11 -6.51
N MET A 310 -1.35 -12.19 -7.11
CA MET A 310 -2.11 -12.15 -8.36
C MET A 310 -3.53 -12.61 -8.09
N VAL A 311 -4.49 -11.71 -8.19
CA VAL A 311 -5.87 -11.95 -7.80
C VAL A 311 -6.84 -11.73 -8.95
N ARG A 312 -8.02 -12.32 -8.85
CA ARG A 312 -9.07 -12.23 -9.87
C ARG A 312 -10.36 -11.76 -9.21
N TYR A 313 -11.05 -10.83 -9.86
CA TYR A 313 -12.39 -10.47 -9.44
C TYR A 313 -13.30 -11.70 -9.34
N GLY A 314 -14.11 -11.78 -8.30
CA GLY A 314 -15.00 -12.92 -8.06
C GLY A 314 -14.33 -14.13 -7.40
N GLN A 315 -13.04 -14.03 -7.05
CA GLN A 315 -12.33 -15.06 -6.28
C GLN A 315 -11.90 -14.51 -4.91
N PRO A 316 -12.76 -14.54 -3.91
CA PRO A 316 -12.43 -14.09 -2.56
C PRO A 316 -11.25 -14.84 -1.98
N LEU A 317 -10.41 -14.14 -1.25
CA LEU A 317 -9.25 -14.73 -0.60
C LEU A 317 -9.28 -14.57 0.92
N LEU A 318 -8.54 -15.44 1.58
CA LEU A 318 -8.19 -15.36 2.98
C LEU A 318 -6.68 -15.31 3.11
N MET A 319 -6.17 -14.26 3.72
CA MET A 319 -4.74 -14.13 4.02
C MET A 319 -4.53 -14.23 5.52
N ARG A 320 -3.90 -15.30 5.97
CA ARG A 320 -3.39 -15.38 7.35
C ARG A 320 -2.01 -14.76 7.38
N HIS A 321 -1.91 -13.64 8.03
CA HIS A 321 -0.67 -12.89 8.16
C HIS A 321 -0.10 -13.03 9.57
N TYR A 322 1.06 -13.67 9.68
CA TYR A 322 1.77 -13.87 10.94
C TYR A 322 2.70 -12.69 11.22
N ASN A 323 2.70 -12.23 12.45
CA ASN A 323 3.75 -11.37 12.95
C ASN A 323 4.91 -12.23 13.49
N ALA A 324 5.92 -12.42 12.65
CA ALA A 324 7.14 -13.16 12.99
C ALA A 324 8.32 -12.21 13.26
N LEU A 325 8.05 -10.99 13.68
CA LEU A 325 9.08 -10.03 14.08
C LEU A 325 9.64 -10.38 15.47
N PRO A 326 10.84 -9.88 15.79
CA PRO A 326 11.46 -10.13 17.09
C PRO A 326 10.59 -9.65 18.26
N ILE A 327 10.60 -10.36 19.36
CA ILE A 327 10.02 -9.89 20.63
C ILE A 327 10.94 -8.89 21.30
N ASP A 328 12.26 -9.07 21.17
CA ASP A 328 13.22 -8.14 21.73
C ASP A 328 13.07 -6.78 21.05
N PRO A 329 12.58 -5.76 21.75
CA PRO A 329 12.36 -4.45 21.15
C PRO A 329 13.64 -3.76 20.68
N ALA A 330 14.81 -4.12 21.23
CA ALA A 330 16.11 -3.63 20.77
C ALA A 330 16.54 -4.26 19.44
N ALA A 331 15.82 -5.26 18.93
CA ALA A 331 16.10 -5.89 17.66
C ALA A 331 15.51 -5.15 16.45
N ASN A 332 15.65 -3.82 16.41
CA ASN A 332 15.03 -2.96 15.40
C ASN A 332 15.99 -1.99 14.68
N HIS A 333 17.27 -1.96 15.01
CA HIS A 333 18.22 -0.96 14.49
C HIS A 333 17.81 0.50 14.74
N GLY A 334 17.17 0.77 15.90
CA GLY A 334 16.84 2.11 16.36
C GLY A 334 15.56 2.70 15.74
N PHE A 335 14.80 1.96 14.94
CA PHE A 335 13.51 2.41 14.42
C PHE A 335 12.62 1.22 14.03
N GLY A 336 11.32 1.48 13.92
CA GLY A 336 10.31 0.45 13.64
C GLY A 336 9.76 -0.17 14.92
N LEU A 337 8.50 -0.53 14.90
CA LEU A 337 7.81 -1.21 15.99
C LEU A 337 7.42 -2.62 15.56
N HIS A 338 7.53 -3.58 16.47
CA HIS A 338 7.31 -4.99 16.17
C HIS A 338 5.83 -5.39 16.09
N THR A 339 4.92 -4.48 16.35
CA THR A 339 3.49 -4.64 16.09
C THR A 339 3.15 -4.19 14.67
N ILE A 340 2.19 -4.82 14.05
CA ILE A 340 1.82 -4.58 12.65
C ILE A 340 0.31 -4.57 12.47
N SER A 341 -0.16 -3.80 11.48
CA SER A 341 -1.49 -3.89 10.91
C SER A 341 -1.35 -3.85 9.39
N THR A 342 -2.05 -4.69 8.66
CA THR A 342 -1.87 -4.78 7.20
C THR A 342 -3.08 -4.22 6.47
N HIS A 343 -2.88 -3.16 5.72
CA HIS A 343 -3.90 -2.52 4.89
C HIS A 343 -3.76 -2.95 3.42
N GLU A 344 -4.85 -3.39 2.83
CA GLU A 344 -4.98 -3.52 1.38
C GLU A 344 -5.38 -2.16 0.81
N HIS A 345 -4.43 -1.48 0.19
CA HIS A 345 -4.59 -0.12 -0.26
C HIS A 345 -5.63 -0.03 -1.40
N ASN A 346 -6.80 0.47 -1.05
CA ASN A 346 -7.99 0.65 -1.88
C ASN A 346 -8.69 -0.64 -2.36
N GLY A 347 -8.56 -1.76 -1.65
CA GLY A 347 -9.43 -2.90 -1.88
C GLY A 347 -10.84 -2.64 -1.35
N HIS A 348 -11.88 -3.13 -2.05
CA HIS A 348 -13.26 -3.14 -1.52
C HIS A 348 -13.38 -4.25 -0.47
N ALA A 349 -12.71 -4.06 0.66
CA ALA A 349 -12.64 -4.99 1.76
C ALA A 349 -13.61 -4.60 2.89
N PRO A 350 -14.20 -5.57 3.61
CA PRO A 350 -14.94 -5.25 4.82
C PRO A 350 -14.02 -4.60 5.84
N ALA A 351 -14.55 -3.67 6.64
CA ALA A 351 -13.80 -2.84 7.56
C ALA A 351 -12.87 -3.62 8.50
N GLU A 352 -13.27 -4.80 8.93
CA GLU A 352 -12.46 -5.69 9.75
C GLU A 352 -11.25 -6.30 9.03
N SER A 353 -11.19 -6.19 7.72
CA SER A 353 -10.07 -6.66 6.89
C SER A 353 -9.37 -5.54 6.12
N ASP A 354 -9.76 -4.30 6.38
CA ASP A 354 -9.17 -3.13 5.73
C ASP A 354 -7.77 -2.76 6.27
N GLY A 355 -7.42 -3.22 7.47
CA GLY A 355 -6.16 -2.87 8.14
C GLY A 355 -6.26 -1.58 8.94
N TYR A 356 -7.30 -1.46 9.77
CA TYR A 356 -7.48 -0.31 10.64
C TYR A 356 -6.26 -0.09 11.55
N ALA A 357 -5.80 1.14 11.67
CA ALA A 357 -4.53 1.46 12.33
C ALA A 357 -4.42 0.93 13.77
N ASN A 358 -5.51 0.99 14.55
CA ASN A 358 -5.56 0.47 15.91
C ASN A 358 -5.80 -1.05 16.00
N ALA A 359 -6.06 -1.72 14.90
CA ALA A 359 -6.24 -3.16 14.86
C ALA A 359 -4.90 -3.90 14.66
N PHE A 360 -3.85 -3.43 15.30
CA PHE A 360 -2.54 -4.05 15.20
C PHE A 360 -2.42 -5.30 16.08
N PHE A 361 -1.49 -6.16 15.73
CA PHE A 361 -1.25 -7.43 16.42
C PHE A 361 0.24 -7.62 16.72
N PHE A 362 0.49 -8.37 17.80
CA PHE A 362 1.80 -8.49 18.41
C PHE A 362 2.64 -9.60 17.80
N PRO A 363 3.97 -9.60 17.98
CA PRO A 363 4.81 -10.72 17.61
C PRO A 363 4.29 -12.05 18.15
N GLY A 364 4.26 -13.07 17.29
CA GLY A 364 3.72 -14.39 17.60
C GLY A 364 2.23 -14.55 17.37
N GLN A 365 1.51 -13.47 17.13
CA GLN A 365 0.11 -13.50 16.72
C GLN A 365 -0.01 -13.54 15.20
N TYR A 366 -1.19 -13.85 14.71
CA TYR A 366 -1.57 -13.65 13.32
C TYR A 366 -2.95 -13.01 13.23
N TYR A 367 -3.22 -12.41 12.07
CA TYR A 367 -4.51 -11.85 11.72
C TYR A 367 -5.01 -12.47 10.43
N ASP A 368 -6.30 -12.79 10.38
CA ASP A 368 -6.94 -13.34 9.19
C ASP A 368 -7.65 -12.24 8.42
N TYR A 369 -7.03 -11.79 7.33
CA TYR A 369 -7.63 -10.83 6.41
C TYR A 369 -8.44 -11.56 5.37
N ARG A 370 -9.68 -11.15 5.19
CA ARG A 370 -10.54 -11.64 4.11
C ARG A 370 -10.81 -10.53 3.12
N TRP A 371 -10.25 -10.66 1.97
CA TRP A 371 -10.46 -9.74 0.87
C TRP A 371 -11.39 -10.36 -0.16
N PRO A 372 -12.60 -9.80 -0.37
CA PRO A 372 -13.61 -10.39 -1.24
C PRO A 372 -13.25 -10.40 -2.71
N ILE A 373 -12.37 -9.50 -3.13
CA ILE A 373 -11.99 -9.30 -4.54
C ILE A 373 -13.22 -9.26 -5.45
N GLN A 374 -14.14 -8.39 -5.11
CA GLN A 374 -15.41 -8.21 -5.80
C GLN A 374 -15.44 -6.94 -6.64
N LEU A 375 -16.28 -6.92 -7.65
CA LEU A 375 -16.62 -5.69 -8.34
C LEU A 375 -17.56 -4.84 -7.49
N ALA A 376 -17.34 -3.53 -7.48
CA ALA A 376 -18.22 -2.57 -6.83
C ALA A 376 -19.66 -2.64 -7.39
N GLY A 377 -20.63 -2.27 -6.59
CA GLY A 377 -22.05 -2.39 -6.99
C GLY A 377 -22.57 -3.82 -7.08
N TYR A 378 -21.91 -4.77 -6.40
CA TYR A 378 -22.27 -6.19 -6.37
C TYR A 378 -23.76 -6.47 -6.12
N ASP A 379 -24.41 -5.65 -5.28
CA ASP A 379 -25.81 -5.79 -4.91
C ASP A 379 -26.78 -5.11 -5.86
N SER A 380 -26.30 -4.21 -6.73
CA SER A 380 -27.15 -3.30 -7.48
C SER A 380 -26.92 -3.31 -8.98
N ILE A 381 -25.76 -3.78 -9.43
CA ILE A 381 -25.38 -3.74 -10.84
C ILE A 381 -25.12 -5.16 -11.33
N ASN A 382 -25.65 -5.48 -12.50
CA ASN A 382 -25.43 -6.81 -13.11
C ASN A 382 -25.70 -7.98 -12.15
N THR A 383 -26.75 -7.85 -11.35
CA THR A 383 -27.08 -8.80 -10.26
C THR A 383 -27.36 -10.22 -10.74
N ARG A 384 -27.57 -10.41 -12.05
CA ARG A 384 -27.73 -11.72 -12.68
C ARG A 384 -26.47 -12.24 -13.36
N ALA A 385 -25.35 -11.52 -13.28
CA ALA A 385 -24.10 -11.86 -13.91
C ALA A 385 -24.23 -12.12 -15.43
N GLU A 386 -24.99 -11.27 -16.12
CA GLU A 386 -25.25 -11.42 -17.57
C GLU A 386 -24.23 -10.69 -18.44
N ASP A 387 -23.60 -9.63 -17.93
CA ASP A 387 -22.62 -8.83 -18.68
C ASP A 387 -21.30 -9.59 -18.82
N PRO A 388 -20.82 -9.86 -20.05
CA PRO A 388 -19.56 -10.57 -20.27
C PRO A 388 -18.32 -9.80 -19.80
N ARG A 389 -18.44 -8.48 -19.59
CA ARG A 389 -17.35 -7.63 -19.10
C ARG A 389 -17.17 -7.76 -17.58
N ALA A 390 -18.25 -8.09 -16.85
CA ALA A 390 -18.19 -8.44 -15.44
C ALA A 390 -17.89 -9.94 -15.31
N ALA A 391 -16.62 -10.27 -15.45
CA ALA A 391 -16.16 -11.65 -15.33
C ALA A 391 -14.69 -11.69 -14.91
N PHE A 392 -14.25 -12.79 -14.39
CA PHE A 392 -12.84 -13.03 -14.13
C PHE A 392 -12.25 -14.09 -15.07
N PRO A 393 -10.97 -14.01 -15.38
CA PRO A 393 -10.30 -14.98 -16.22
C PRO A 393 -10.07 -16.29 -15.47
N CYS A 394 -10.12 -17.39 -16.19
CA CYS A 394 -9.87 -18.73 -15.65
C CYS A 394 -9.16 -19.63 -16.65
N THR A 395 -8.59 -20.72 -16.15
CA THR A 395 -8.03 -21.73 -17.00
C THR A 395 -9.15 -22.71 -17.42
N PRO A 396 -9.30 -23.03 -18.72
CA PRO A 396 -10.28 -24.01 -19.15
C PRO A 396 -10.20 -25.33 -18.38
N GLY A 397 -11.34 -25.82 -17.89
CA GLY A 397 -11.42 -26.98 -17.02
C GLY A 397 -11.28 -26.69 -15.52
N GLU A 398 -10.88 -25.49 -15.13
CA GLU A 398 -10.84 -25.04 -13.74
C GLU A 398 -12.27 -24.93 -13.19
N THR A 399 -12.51 -25.47 -11.98
CA THR A 399 -13.80 -25.37 -11.29
C THR A 399 -13.64 -24.46 -10.08
N LEU A 400 -14.53 -23.46 -9.97
CA LEU A 400 -14.51 -22.44 -8.95
C LEU A 400 -15.91 -22.21 -8.40
N TRP A 401 -16.00 -21.86 -7.12
CA TRP A 401 -17.26 -21.41 -6.54
C TRP A 401 -17.54 -19.97 -6.97
N VAL A 402 -18.75 -19.72 -7.47
CA VAL A 402 -19.18 -18.40 -7.88
C VAL A 402 -20.48 -18.07 -7.16
N ASN A 403 -20.52 -16.91 -6.53
CA ASN A 403 -21.71 -16.38 -5.89
C ASN A 403 -22.42 -15.40 -6.84
N ASP A 404 -23.25 -15.91 -7.72
CA ASP A 404 -24.12 -15.12 -8.61
C ASP A 404 -25.62 -15.41 -8.32
N ALA A 405 -26.49 -15.14 -9.29
CA ALA A 405 -27.91 -15.45 -9.17
C ALA A 405 -28.23 -16.95 -8.86
N ASN A 406 -27.29 -17.82 -9.24
CA ASN A 406 -27.34 -19.26 -8.93
C ASN A 406 -25.98 -19.66 -8.33
N PRO A 407 -25.78 -19.43 -7.02
CA PRO A 407 -24.52 -19.74 -6.36
C PRO A 407 -24.16 -21.22 -6.48
N GLY A 408 -22.89 -21.48 -6.76
CA GLY A 408 -22.43 -22.86 -6.90
C GLY A 408 -21.10 -22.99 -7.63
N LEU A 409 -20.69 -24.24 -7.80
CA LEU A 409 -19.51 -24.57 -8.58
C LEU A 409 -19.77 -24.35 -10.07
N LYS A 410 -18.86 -23.63 -10.72
CA LYS A 410 -18.86 -23.43 -12.17
C LYS A 410 -17.54 -23.85 -12.74
N THR A 411 -17.60 -24.57 -13.85
CA THR A 411 -16.41 -24.96 -14.60
C THR A 411 -16.11 -23.90 -15.66
N CYS A 412 -14.86 -23.50 -15.73
CA CYS A 412 -14.37 -22.61 -16.77
C CYS A 412 -14.44 -23.31 -18.15
N GLU A 413 -15.29 -22.85 -19.02
CA GLU A 413 -15.43 -23.40 -20.38
C GLU A 413 -14.66 -22.55 -21.40
N ASN A 414 -14.88 -21.23 -21.36
CA ASN A 414 -14.41 -20.29 -22.39
C ASN A 414 -13.34 -19.30 -21.86
N GLY A 415 -12.64 -19.68 -20.80
CA GLY A 415 -11.56 -18.87 -20.23
C GLY A 415 -12.01 -17.70 -19.39
N SER A 416 -13.31 -17.57 -19.09
CA SER A 416 -13.83 -16.58 -18.14
C SER A 416 -15.09 -17.09 -17.43
N ILE A 417 -15.34 -16.62 -16.22
CA ILE A 417 -16.56 -16.89 -15.44
C ILE A 417 -17.21 -15.55 -15.11
N ARG A 418 -18.49 -15.40 -15.47
CA ARG A 418 -19.26 -14.17 -15.21
C ARG A 418 -19.56 -14.02 -13.73
N ILE A 419 -19.59 -12.77 -13.27
CA ILE A 419 -19.84 -12.37 -11.88
C ILE A 419 -20.78 -11.17 -11.80
N ARG A 420 -21.27 -10.89 -10.62
CA ARG A 420 -22.03 -9.66 -10.33
C ARG A 420 -21.10 -8.45 -10.22
N GLY A 421 -21.71 -7.29 -10.26
CA GLY A 421 -21.05 -6.01 -10.01
C GLY A 421 -20.76 -5.22 -11.27
N ASP A 422 -20.12 -4.10 -11.08
CA ASP A 422 -19.88 -3.12 -12.13
C ASP A 422 -18.48 -3.26 -12.74
N TRP A 423 -18.41 -3.80 -13.93
CA TRP A 423 -17.18 -3.93 -14.69
C TRP A 423 -16.47 -2.59 -14.96
N ARG A 424 -17.18 -1.46 -14.87
CA ARG A 424 -16.62 -0.12 -15.06
C ARG A 424 -15.70 0.32 -13.92
N GLU A 425 -15.70 -0.43 -12.82
CA GLU A 425 -14.80 -0.19 -11.70
C GLU A 425 -13.74 -1.29 -11.60
N THR A 426 -13.21 -1.70 -12.74
CA THR A 426 -12.11 -2.66 -12.79
C THR A 426 -10.79 -2.00 -12.44
N MET A 427 -10.18 -2.51 -11.39
CA MET A 427 -8.87 -2.12 -10.89
C MET A 427 -7.75 -2.98 -11.49
N SER A 428 -6.53 -2.58 -11.30
CA SER A 428 -5.36 -3.18 -11.93
C SER A 428 -4.19 -3.36 -10.97
N THR A 429 -3.50 -2.27 -10.62
CA THR A 429 -2.29 -2.29 -9.79
C THR A 429 -2.62 -1.82 -8.39
N HIS A 430 -2.58 -2.75 -7.46
CA HIS A 430 -2.76 -2.52 -6.04
C HIS A 430 -1.48 -2.81 -5.26
N TRP A 431 -1.52 -2.58 -4.00
CA TRP A 431 -0.48 -2.94 -3.06
C TRP A 431 -1.08 -3.09 -1.66
N PHE A 432 -0.34 -3.68 -0.76
CA PHE A 432 -0.69 -3.75 0.65
C PHE A 432 0.56 -3.47 1.48
N HIS A 433 0.36 -2.84 2.62
CA HIS A 433 1.45 -2.35 3.45
C HIS A 433 1.06 -2.30 4.93
N ASP A 434 2.05 -2.08 5.79
CA ASP A 434 1.78 -1.84 7.20
C ASP A 434 1.02 -0.52 7.39
N HIS A 435 0.09 -0.56 8.33
CA HIS A 435 -0.73 0.60 8.71
C HIS A 435 -0.83 0.75 10.24
N MET A 436 0.23 0.32 10.93
CA MET A 436 0.28 0.37 12.39
C MET A 436 0.32 1.81 12.88
N LEU A 437 -0.59 2.16 13.78
CA LEU A 437 -0.73 3.51 14.33
C LEU A 437 0.61 4.05 14.87
N ASP A 438 0.96 5.28 14.51
CA ASP A 438 2.20 6.00 14.84
C ASP A 438 3.50 5.41 14.28
N PHE A 439 3.45 4.27 13.57
CA PHE A 439 4.65 3.58 13.10
C PHE A 439 4.59 3.15 11.64
N THR A 440 3.56 3.54 10.92
CA THR A 440 3.41 3.21 9.49
C THR A 440 4.67 3.58 8.71
N ALA A 441 5.19 4.81 8.87
CA ALA A 441 6.38 5.27 8.15
C ALA A 441 7.59 4.37 8.39
N GLN A 442 7.86 4.05 9.64
CA GLN A 442 9.03 3.27 10.04
C GLN A 442 8.94 1.84 9.50
N ASN A 443 7.78 1.21 9.63
CA ASN A 443 7.56 -0.16 9.24
C ASN A 443 7.53 -0.31 7.71
N VAL A 444 6.85 0.57 6.99
CA VAL A 444 6.87 0.61 5.52
C VAL A 444 8.27 0.88 4.99
N TYR A 445 9.01 1.80 5.62
CA TYR A 445 10.40 2.06 5.23
C TYR A 445 11.30 0.83 5.36
N LYS A 446 11.05 -0.02 6.36
CA LYS A 446 11.77 -1.29 6.56
C LYS A 446 11.43 -2.38 5.54
N GLY A 447 10.34 -2.24 4.78
CA GLY A 447 9.99 -3.19 3.74
C GLY A 447 8.59 -3.80 3.83
N ASN A 448 7.74 -3.30 4.73
CA ASN A 448 6.36 -3.75 4.87
C ASN A 448 5.49 -3.19 3.75
N ALA A 449 5.85 -3.48 2.51
CA ALA A 449 5.15 -3.09 1.30
C ALA A 449 5.26 -4.19 0.25
N ALA A 450 4.14 -4.59 -0.33
CA ALA A 450 4.05 -5.61 -1.36
C ALA A 450 3.02 -5.21 -2.42
N MET A 451 3.28 -5.55 -3.67
CA MET A 451 2.38 -5.24 -4.78
C MET A 451 1.37 -6.36 -5.02
N MET A 452 0.27 -6.00 -5.64
CA MET A 452 -0.84 -6.88 -5.95
C MET A 452 -1.42 -6.51 -7.31
N ASN A 453 -1.64 -7.50 -8.17
CA ASN A 453 -2.21 -7.31 -9.49
C ASN A 453 -3.60 -7.93 -9.57
N TYR A 454 -4.57 -7.12 -9.97
CA TYR A 454 -5.95 -7.54 -10.20
C TYR A 454 -6.16 -7.91 -11.65
N TYR A 455 -6.95 -8.97 -11.87
CA TYR A 455 -7.32 -9.44 -13.20
C TYR A 455 -8.85 -9.57 -13.33
N SER A 456 -9.32 -9.29 -14.54
CA SER A 456 -10.74 -9.35 -14.90
C SER A 456 -10.89 -9.83 -16.34
N ALA A 457 -12.11 -9.90 -16.86
CA ALA A 457 -12.33 -10.13 -18.28
C ALA A 457 -11.73 -9.03 -19.16
N LEU A 458 -11.65 -7.80 -18.64
CA LEU A 458 -11.11 -6.63 -19.35
C LEU A 458 -9.58 -6.57 -19.30
N ASP A 459 -8.99 -6.98 -18.21
CA ASP A 459 -7.55 -7.11 -18.02
C ASP A 459 -7.23 -8.56 -17.68
N ARG A 460 -7.18 -9.39 -18.70
CA ARG A 460 -7.01 -10.83 -18.55
C ARG A 460 -5.57 -11.24 -18.24
N GLY A 461 -4.60 -10.37 -18.51
CA GLY A 461 -3.19 -10.78 -18.48
C GLY A 461 -2.87 -11.83 -19.55
N ASN A 462 -3.54 -11.78 -20.70
CA ASN A 462 -3.24 -12.56 -21.90
C ASN A 462 -3.55 -11.71 -23.13
N GLU A 463 -2.50 -11.22 -23.79
CA GLU A 463 -2.62 -10.31 -24.93
C GLU A 463 -3.04 -10.99 -26.24
N ALA A 464 -2.95 -12.31 -26.33
CA ALA A 464 -3.37 -13.06 -27.51
C ALA A 464 -4.88 -13.38 -27.52
N PHE A 465 -5.55 -13.25 -26.36
CA PHE A 465 -6.95 -13.60 -26.27
C PHE A 465 -7.83 -12.43 -26.74
N ASP A 466 -8.39 -12.56 -27.93
CA ASP A 466 -9.20 -11.53 -28.60
C ASP A 466 -10.68 -11.97 -28.65
N ASP A 467 -11.44 -11.65 -27.62
CA ASP A 467 -12.87 -11.96 -27.50
C ASP A 467 -13.78 -10.72 -27.63
N GLY A 468 -13.19 -9.57 -27.93
CA GLY A 468 -13.89 -8.29 -27.99
C GLY A 468 -14.18 -7.67 -26.62
N VAL A 469 -13.77 -8.31 -25.52
CA VAL A 469 -13.89 -7.82 -24.13
C VAL A 469 -12.51 -7.48 -23.57
N ASN A 470 -11.57 -8.43 -23.66
CA ASN A 470 -10.20 -8.24 -23.20
C ASN A 470 -9.50 -7.10 -23.92
N LEU A 471 -8.99 -6.12 -23.16
CA LEU A 471 -8.24 -4.98 -23.70
C LEU A 471 -6.90 -5.37 -24.32
N ARG A 472 -6.40 -6.56 -24.03
CA ARG A 472 -5.13 -7.08 -24.55
C ARG A 472 -3.94 -6.23 -24.14
N LEU A 473 -3.93 -5.79 -22.88
CA LEU A 473 -2.81 -5.05 -22.31
C LEU A 473 -1.52 -5.88 -22.42
N PRO A 474 -0.34 -5.24 -22.59
CA PRO A 474 0.92 -5.98 -22.72
C PRO A 474 1.14 -6.90 -21.51
N SER A 475 1.27 -8.21 -21.76
CA SER A 475 1.35 -9.20 -20.70
C SER A 475 2.09 -10.48 -21.11
N GLY A 476 1.84 -10.99 -22.30
CA GLY A 476 2.27 -12.30 -22.78
C GLY A 476 1.09 -13.20 -23.12
N SER A 477 1.35 -14.42 -23.53
CA SER A 477 0.33 -15.35 -24.05
C SER A 477 0.56 -16.82 -23.70
N ALA A 478 1.57 -17.12 -22.89
CA ALA A 478 1.91 -18.50 -22.54
C ALA A 478 0.90 -19.16 -21.61
N LEU A 479 0.19 -18.38 -20.81
CA LEU A 479 -0.80 -18.80 -19.82
C LEU A 479 -2.18 -18.31 -20.22
N SER A 480 -3.23 -18.98 -19.77
CA SER A 480 -4.61 -18.58 -20.02
C SER A 480 -4.94 -17.18 -19.45
N TRP A 481 -4.27 -16.79 -18.37
CA TRP A 481 -4.38 -15.48 -17.74
C TRP A 481 -3.14 -15.19 -16.88
N GLY A 482 -2.93 -13.92 -16.51
CA GLY A 482 -1.90 -13.53 -15.55
C GLY A 482 -0.47 -13.64 -16.06
N ASN A 483 -0.25 -13.57 -17.38
CA ASN A 483 1.12 -13.52 -17.92
C ASN A 483 1.82 -12.24 -17.50
N ARG A 484 3.07 -12.33 -17.09
CA ARG A 484 3.92 -11.22 -16.67
C ARG A 484 5.16 -11.00 -17.54
N ASP A 485 5.25 -11.67 -18.68
CA ASP A 485 6.41 -11.57 -19.55
C ASP A 485 6.72 -10.13 -19.98
N TYR A 486 5.66 -9.34 -20.16
CA TYR A 486 5.73 -7.95 -20.63
C TYR A 486 4.86 -7.02 -19.79
N ASP A 487 4.53 -7.43 -18.57
CA ASP A 487 3.76 -6.70 -17.56
C ASP A 487 4.53 -6.71 -16.25
N LEU A 488 5.23 -5.62 -15.94
CA LEU A 488 6.26 -5.59 -14.93
C LEU A 488 5.94 -4.60 -13.81
N ASN A 489 6.07 -5.04 -12.57
CA ASN A 489 5.88 -4.23 -11.38
C ASN A 489 7.19 -3.55 -10.97
N LEU A 490 7.15 -2.24 -10.76
CA LEU A 490 8.25 -1.39 -10.32
C LEU A 490 7.85 -0.65 -9.03
N LEU A 491 8.34 -1.11 -7.89
CA LEU A 491 8.26 -0.38 -6.63
C LEU A 491 9.48 0.51 -6.53
N ILE A 492 9.27 1.82 -6.49
CA ILE A 492 10.32 2.83 -6.43
C ILE A 492 10.24 3.53 -5.08
N ALA A 493 11.33 3.52 -4.32
CA ALA A 493 11.38 4.17 -3.03
C ALA A 493 12.79 4.70 -2.73
N ASP A 494 12.86 5.82 -2.03
CA ASP A 494 14.11 6.31 -1.53
C ASP A 494 14.50 5.65 -0.20
N LYS A 495 15.78 5.41 -0.05
CA LYS A 495 16.38 4.80 1.13
C LYS A 495 17.70 5.50 1.48
N ALA A 496 18.13 5.24 2.70
CA ALA A 496 19.45 5.62 3.19
C ALA A 496 19.99 4.52 4.10
N TRP A 497 21.29 4.50 4.30
CA TRP A 497 21.94 3.54 5.16
C TRP A 497 23.18 4.14 5.84
N GLY A 498 23.51 3.55 6.99
CA GLY A 498 24.65 3.95 7.79
C GLY A 498 25.98 3.41 7.25
N GLN A 499 27.07 3.68 7.99
CA GLN A 499 28.42 3.26 7.63
C GLN A 499 28.60 1.73 7.56
N ASN A 500 27.74 0.99 8.24
CA ASN A 500 27.67 -0.48 8.18
C ASN A 500 26.84 -1.02 7.02
N GLY A 501 26.22 -0.13 6.21
CA GLY A 501 25.34 -0.50 5.09
C GLY A 501 23.92 -0.88 5.48
N GLN A 502 23.57 -0.84 6.76
CA GLN A 502 22.20 -1.14 7.22
C GLN A 502 21.30 0.07 7.06
N LEU A 503 20.00 -0.14 6.83
CA LEU A 503 19.01 0.93 6.70
C LEU A 503 19.10 1.89 7.89
N TRP A 504 18.94 3.16 7.58
CA TRP A 504 18.87 4.23 8.56
C TRP A 504 17.64 5.09 8.31
N PHE A 505 16.97 5.50 9.38
CA PHE A 505 15.75 6.31 9.34
C PHE A 505 15.76 7.30 10.51
N ASN A 506 15.18 8.50 10.29
CA ASN A 506 14.97 9.46 11.36
C ASN A 506 13.47 9.53 11.72
N PRO A 507 13.05 8.85 12.78
CA PRO A 507 11.65 8.85 13.19
C PRO A 507 11.17 10.20 13.75
N PHE A 508 12.09 11.10 14.14
CA PHE A 508 11.78 12.39 14.73
C PHE A 508 11.62 13.52 13.72
N ASN A 509 11.77 13.24 12.45
CA ASN A 509 11.54 14.23 11.41
C ASN A 509 10.07 14.33 11.05
N THR A 510 9.33 15.18 11.76
CA THR A 510 7.89 15.37 11.50
C THR A 510 7.57 16.02 10.16
N ASP A 511 8.56 16.61 9.48
CA ASP A 511 8.38 17.20 8.14
C ASP A 511 8.35 16.14 7.05
N GLY A 512 8.96 15.00 7.29
CA GLY A 512 9.10 13.91 6.33
C GLY A 512 10.56 13.52 6.10
N PHE A 513 10.86 12.25 6.19
CA PHE A 513 12.20 11.70 5.96
C PHE A 513 12.49 11.56 4.46
N LEU A 514 13.68 11.97 4.05
CA LEU A 514 14.19 11.82 2.69
C LEU A 514 15.45 10.96 2.68
N GLY A 515 15.42 9.82 2.00
CA GLY A 515 16.62 9.06 1.67
C GLY A 515 17.46 9.73 0.60
N ASP A 516 18.73 9.41 0.51
CA ASP A 516 19.65 9.97 -0.50
C ASP A 516 19.89 9.05 -1.71
N GLN A 517 19.27 7.86 -1.71
CA GLN A 517 19.36 6.90 -2.81
C GLN A 517 17.97 6.39 -3.19
N ILE A 518 17.64 6.34 -4.49
CA ILE A 518 16.45 5.67 -4.99
C ILE A 518 16.80 4.22 -5.30
N LEU A 519 15.97 3.32 -4.81
CA LEU A 519 15.97 1.91 -5.13
C LEU A 519 14.77 1.56 -6.01
N VAL A 520 14.96 0.67 -6.96
CA VAL A 520 13.89 0.07 -7.76
C VAL A 520 13.82 -1.41 -7.39
N ASN A 521 12.67 -1.85 -6.91
CA ASN A 521 12.49 -3.20 -6.36
C ASN A 521 13.60 -3.56 -5.34
N TRP A 522 13.94 -2.61 -4.47
CA TRP A 522 14.98 -2.70 -3.44
C TRP A 522 16.41 -2.84 -3.98
N GLN A 523 16.64 -2.52 -5.23
CA GLN A 523 17.97 -2.56 -5.83
C GLN A 523 18.47 -1.17 -6.22
N TYR A 524 19.74 -0.93 -5.94
CA TYR A 524 20.42 0.30 -6.33
C TYR A 524 20.71 0.31 -7.82
N LYS A 525 20.09 1.25 -8.54
CA LYS A 525 20.29 1.51 -9.97
C LYS A 525 20.49 0.24 -10.80
N PRO A 526 19.51 -0.66 -10.87
CA PRO A 526 19.63 -1.90 -11.63
C PRO A 526 19.48 -1.66 -13.13
N TYR A 527 19.76 -2.70 -13.92
CA TYR A 527 19.32 -2.77 -15.31
C TYR A 527 18.27 -3.86 -15.49
N LEU A 528 17.45 -3.68 -16.52
CA LEU A 528 16.46 -4.67 -16.96
C LEU A 528 16.62 -4.93 -18.46
N ASP A 529 16.75 -6.18 -18.83
CA ASP A 529 16.68 -6.59 -20.22
C ASP A 529 15.21 -6.63 -20.67
N VAL A 530 14.89 -5.99 -21.80
CA VAL A 530 13.56 -5.95 -22.38
C VAL A 530 13.60 -6.35 -23.86
N ARG A 531 12.56 -7.00 -24.35
CA ARG A 531 12.40 -7.29 -25.78
C ARG A 531 11.99 -6.04 -26.57
N ALA A 532 12.32 -5.97 -27.84
CA ALA A 532 11.88 -4.89 -28.74
C ALA A 532 10.39 -5.05 -29.10
N ARG A 533 9.51 -4.71 -28.13
CA ARG A 533 8.06 -4.78 -28.23
C ARG A 533 7.38 -3.90 -27.17
N SER A 534 6.04 -3.92 -27.10
CA SER A 534 5.27 -3.22 -26.08
C SER A 534 5.39 -3.90 -24.70
N TYR A 535 5.54 -3.07 -23.68
CA TYR A 535 5.54 -3.43 -22.27
C TYR A 535 4.57 -2.56 -21.48
N ARG A 536 3.97 -3.15 -20.46
CA ARG A 536 3.29 -2.43 -19.37
C ARG A 536 4.25 -2.32 -18.19
N LEU A 537 4.42 -1.14 -17.68
CA LEU A 537 5.15 -0.89 -16.44
C LEU A 537 4.17 -0.39 -15.40
N ARG A 538 4.05 -1.12 -14.29
CA ARG A 538 3.22 -0.79 -13.14
C ARG A 538 4.09 -0.12 -12.10
N ILE A 539 3.99 1.20 -11.99
CA ILE A 539 4.91 2.02 -11.20
C ILE A 539 4.24 2.47 -9.91
N LEU A 540 4.73 2.00 -8.77
CA LEU A 540 4.32 2.42 -7.44
C LEU A 540 5.38 3.33 -6.83
N ASN A 541 4.98 4.50 -6.33
CA ASN A 541 5.82 5.28 -5.42
C ASN A 541 5.66 4.72 -3.99
N GLY A 542 6.58 3.87 -3.58
CA GLY A 542 6.64 3.25 -2.26
C GLY A 542 7.53 3.99 -1.25
N SER A 543 7.84 5.26 -1.48
CA SER A 543 8.55 6.13 -0.53
C SER A 543 7.68 6.44 0.69
N VAL A 544 8.25 6.99 1.75
CA VAL A 544 7.49 7.44 2.92
C VAL A 544 7.14 8.93 2.87
N SER A 545 7.98 9.74 2.20
CA SER A 545 7.77 11.19 2.11
C SER A 545 8.20 11.79 0.77
N ARG A 546 8.88 11.03 -0.08
CA ARG A 546 9.45 11.54 -1.33
C ARG A 546 8.47 11.43 -2.49
N TYR A 547 8.25 12.52 -3.19
CA TYR A 547 7.57 12.57 -4.48
C TYR A 547 8.54 12.21 -5.60
N LEU A 548 8.01 11.71 -6.71
CA LEU A 548 8.77 11.37 -7.89
C LEU A 548 8.24 12.13 -9.11
N LYS A 549 9.11 12.47 -10.05
CA LYS A 549 8.73 12.90 -11.42
C LYS A 549 9.60 12.14 -12.41
N LEU A 550 9.02 11.15 -13.05
CA LEU A 550 9.77 10.19 -13.84
C LEU A 550 9.78 10.57 -15.30
N ALA A 551 10.94 10.40 -15.95
CA ALA A 551 11.13 10.61 -17.38
C ALA A 551 11.78 9.40 -18.02
N LEU A 552 11.47 9.13 -19.30
CA LEU A 552 12.03 8.04 -20.07
C LEU A 552 12.80 8.56 -21.29
N VAL A 553 14.07 8.19 -21.41
CA VAL A 553 14.95 8.61 -22.50
C VAL A 553 15.73 7.44 -23.09
N ARG A 554 16.09 7.56 -24.34
CA ARG A 554 17.03 6.68 -25.06
C ARG A 554 18.39 7.35 -25.20
N GLU A 555 19.46 6.60 -24.90
CA GLU A 555 20.84 7.00 -25.17
C GLU A 555 21.18 6.82 -26.64
N ILE A 556 21.86 7.80 -27.19
CA ILE A 556 22.31 7.83 -28.58
C ILE A 556 23.80 8.12 -28.63
N LYS A 557 24.57 7.32 -29.34
CA LYS A 557 25.98 7.62 -29.60
C LYS A 557 26.10 8.76 -30.62
N GLY A 558 26.90 9.73 -30.31
CA GLY A 558 27.03 10.95 -31.10
C GLY A 558 26.09 12.07 -30.72
N SER A 559 25.91 13.07 -31.57
CA SER A 559 25.13 14.29 -31.31
C SER A 559 23.73 14.28 -31.96
N GLY A 560 23.25 13.11 -32.32
CA GLY A 560 21.95 12.96 -33.03
C GLY A 560 20.70 12.96 -32.13
N GLY A 561 20.86 13.10 -30.81
CA GLY A 561 19.77 13.17 -29.86
C GLY A 561 19.24 14.58 -29.66
N GLU A 562 18.11 14.70 -28.99
CA GLU A 562 17.45 15.95 -28.61
C GLU A 562 18.22 16.73 -27.53
N PHE A 563 18.81 16.00 -26.59
CA PHE A 563 19.57 16.51 -25.47
C PHE A 563 21.02 16.08 -25.51
N ALA A 564 21.93 17.01 -25.25
CA ALA A 564 23.34 16.68 -25.07
C ALA A 564 23.56 15.84 -23.80
N GLY A 565 24.45 14.87 -23.88
CA GLY A 565 24.95 14.13 -22.72
C GLY A 565 26.07 14.89 -22.00
N PRO A 566 26.72 14.25 -21.02
CA PRO A 566 27.81 14.84 -20.27
C PRO A 566 28.92 15.34 -21.21
N LYS A 567 29.55 16.46 -20.86
CA LYS A 567 30.59 17.07 -21.69
C LYS A 567 31.71 16.06 -21.97
N GLY A 568 31.99 15.85 -23.25
CA GLY A 568 33.04 14.94 -23.70
C GLY A 568 32.67 13.45 -23.71
N SER A 569 31.47 13.09 -23.34
CA SER A 569 31.01 11.69 -23.37
C SER A 569 30.77 11.15 -24.77
N GLY A 570 30.54 12.01 -25.76
CA GLY A 570 30.12 11.61 -27.10
C GLY A 570 28.70 11.00 -27.12
N LEU A 571 27.88 11.32 -26.11
CA LEU A 571 26.50 10.82 -25.96
C LEU A 571 25.50 11.96 -26.14
N SER A 572 24.32 11.60 -26.59
CA SER A 572 23.11 12.44 -26.57
C SER A 572 21.91 11.58 -26.21
N TYR A 573 20.78 12.21 -25.96
CA TYR A 573 19.55 11.50 -25.53
C TYR A 573 18.34 11.99 -26.32
N ALA A 574 17.37 11.13 -26.49
CA ALA A 574 16.07 11.46 -27.05
C ALA A 574 14.94 10.97 -26.12
N ARG A 575 13.87 11.71 -26.05
CA ARG A 575 12.66 11.31 -25.34
C ARG A 575 12.10 10.00 -25.89
N VAL A 576 11.47 9.22 -25.02
CA VAL A 576 10.76 7.99 -25.38
C VAL A 576 9.30 8.13 -24.93
N PRO A 577 8.41 8.48 -25.84
CA PRO A 577 6.99 8.64 -25.52
C PRO A 577 6.34 7.33 -25.05
N PHE A 578 5.31 7.47 -24.22
CA PHE A 578 4.51 6.37 -23.71
C PHE A 578 3.06 6.83 -23.49
N HIS A 579 2.19 5.88 -23.12
CA HIS A 579 0.81 6.19 -22.72
C HIS A 579 0.56 5.74 -21.29
N MET A 580 -0.12 6.56 -20.49
CA MET A 580 -0.67 6.15 -19.21
C MET A 580 -2.03 5.48 -19.45
N ILE A 581 -2.23 4.31 -18.88
CA ILE A 581 -3.45 3.48 -19.08
C ILE A 581 -4.20 3.21 -17.77
N ALA A 582 -3.54 3.39 -16.63
CA ALA A 582 -4.17 3.29 -15.32
C ALA A 582 -3.54 4.29 -14.35
N ASN A 583 -4.34 4.76 -13.41
CA ASN A 583 -3.95 5.70 -12.36
C ASN A 583 -4.56 5.24 -11.05
N ASP A 584 -3.77 5.19 -9.98
CA ASP A 584 -4.11 4.62 -8.68
C ASP A 584 -4.78 3.24 -8.79
N GLY A 585 -4.21 2.38 -9.64
CA GLY A 585 -4.70 1.04 -9.83
C GLY A 585 -5.98 0.91 -10.66
N ASN A 586 -6.61 2.00 -11.04
CA ASN A 586 -7.82 1.97 -11.87
C ASN A 586 -7.48 2.14 -13.35
N ILE A 587 -7.97 1.22 -14.19
CA ILE A 587 -7.86 1.37 -15.64
C ILE A 587 -8.68 2.58 -16.07
N MET A 588 -8.05 3.48 -16.82
CA MET A 588 -8.62 4.75 -17.22
C MET A 588 -9.66 4.61 -18.35
N GLU A 589 -10.49 5.62 -18.52
CA GLU A 589 -11.41 5.68 -19.66
C GLU A 589 -10.65 5.80 -20.99
N HIS A 590 -9.63 6.64 -21.01
CA HIS A 590 -8.77 6.86 -22.18
C HIS A 590 -7.29 6.64 -21.84
N ALA A 591 -6.53 6.18 -22.81
CA ALA A 591 -5.08 6.12 -22.73
C ALA A 591 -4.49 7.52 -22.98
N VAL A 592 -3.88 8.12 -21.96
CA VAL A 592 -3.34 9.48 -22.05
C VAL A 592 -1.93 9.44 -22.65
N PRO A 593 -1.70 10.14 -23.79
CA PRO A 593 -0.41 10.15 -24.47
C PRO A 593 0.57 11.14 -23.83
N PHE A 594 1.73 10.67 -23.48
CA PHE A 594 2.88 11.48 -23.05
C PHE A 594 3.89 11.60 -24.19
N ASP A 595 3.42 12.22 -25.30
CA ASP A 595 4.17 12.32 -26.57
C ASP A 595 4.32 13.76 -27.10
N GLY A 596 3.90 14.76 -26.29
CA GLY A 596 3.92 16.15 -26.68
C GLY A 596 2.84 16.55 -27.68
N SER A 597 1.87 15.69 -27.98
CA SER A 597 0.78 16.01 -28.90
C SER A 597 -0.36 16.81 -28.24
N MET A 598 -0.52 16.72 -26.92
CA MET A 598 -1.52 17.40 -26.10
C MET A 598 -0.87 18.25 -25.03
N ASP A 599 -1.55 19.33 -24.65
CA ASP A 599 -1.33 20.07 -23.42
C ASP A 599 -2.12 19.36 -22.32
N LEU A 600 -1.43 18.58 -21.49
CA LEU A 600 -2.08 17.61 -20.59
C LEU A 600 -2.63 18.23 -19.31
N ASP A 601 -2.15 19.42 -18.92
CA ASP A 601 -2.57 20.13 -17.71
C ASP A 601 -3.14 21.53 -17.99
N ALA A 602 -3.32 21.85 -19.27
CA ALA A 602 -3.87 23.12 -19.75
C ALA A 602 -3.07 24.35 -19.32
N ASN A 603 -1.72 24.20 -19.21
CA ASN A 603 -0.82 25.30 -18.86
C ASN A 603 -0.27 26.05 -20.09
N GLY A 604 -0.52 25.58 -21.31
CA GLY A 604 -0.06 26.12 -22.58
C GLY A 604 1.21 25.49 -23.13
N ASP A 605 1.89 24.61 -22.38
CA ASP A 605 3.08 23.87 -22.83
C ASP A 605 2.77 22.37 -23.05
N LYS A 606 2.90 21.92 -24.28
CA LYS A 606 2.74 20.50 -24.63
C LYS A 606 3.97 19.66 -24.37
N GLN A 607 5.11 20.29 -24.08
CA GLN A 607 6.39 19.59 -23.98
C GLN A 607 6.80 19.25 -22.55
N ASP A 608 6.18 19.85 -21.57
CA ASP A 608 6.49 19.64 -20.16
C ASP A 608 6.19 18.22 -19.67
N HIS A 609 5.21 17.57 -20.34
CA HIS A 609 4.84 16.16 -20.13
C HIS A 609 5.23 15.23 -21.28
N ASN A 610 6.03 15.70 -22.25
CA ASN A 610 6.52 14.81 -23.31
C ASN A 610 7.57 13.82 -22.79
N ALA A 611 7.21 12.54 -22.70
CA ALA A 611 7.99 11.46 -22.07
C ALA A 611 8.31 11.72 -20.56
N ILE A 612 7.52 12.55 -19.90
CA ILE A 612 7.68 12.91 -18.50
C ILE A 612 6.33 12.73 -17.79
N LEU A 613 6.27 11.83 -16.81
CA LEU A 613 5.10 11.62 -15.96
C LEU A 613 4.81 12.86 -15.10
N PRO A 614 3.58 13.04 -14.66
CA PRO A 614 3.29 14.04 -13.64
C PRO A 614 4.03 13.74 -12.34
N THR A 615 4.12 14.71 -11.44
CA THR A 615 4.65 14.46 -10.12
C THR A 615 3.78 13.42 -9.42
N GLN A 616 4.38 12.30 -9.05
CA GLN A 616 3.76 11.16 -8.39
C GLN A 616 3.91 11.30 -6.88
N GLY A 617 2.82 11.42 -6.17
CA GLY A 617 2.79 11.39 -4.70
C GLY A 617 3.08 9.99 -4.17
N ILE A 618 3.31 9.93 -2.86
CA ILE A 618 3.47 8.64 -2.17
C ILE A 618 2.17 7.85 -2.30
N ALA A 619 2.28 6.55 -2.51
CA ALA A 619 1.19 5.59 -2.76
C ALA A 619 0.50 5.69 -4.12
N GLU A 620 0.70 6.72 -4.90
CA GLU A 620 0.15 6.76 -6.27
C GLU A 620 0.76 5.64 -7.13
N ARG A 621 -0.07 5.03 -7.97
CA ARG A 621 0.34 4.02 -8.96
C ARG A 621 0.04 4.54 -10.35
N PHE A 622 1.02 4.47 -11.24
CA PHE A 622 0.85 4.77 -12.66
C PHE A 622 1.20 3.55 -13.49
N ASP A 623 0.24 3.07 -14.30
CA ASP A 623 0.53 2.04 -15.30
C ASP A 623 0.74 2.70 -16.65
N ILE A 624 1.89 2.45 -17.25
CA ILE A 624 2.24 3.00 -18.54
C ILE A 624 2.53 1.91 -19.57
N VAL A 625 2.22 2.17 -20.83
CA VAL A 625 2.59 1.32 -21.96
C VAL A 625 3.72 1.99 -22.74
N VAL A 626 4.86 1.31 -22.80
CA VAL A 626 6.06 1.71 -23.53
C VAL A 626 6.31 0.71 -24.67
N ASN A 627 6.54 1.18 -25.88
CA ASN A 627 6.92 0.30 -26.98
C ASN A 627 8.42 0.43 -27.31
N PHE A 628 9.19 -0.59 -26.94
CA PHE A 628 10.64 -0.67 -27.17
C PHE A 628 11.04 -1.03 -28.60
N ALA A 629 10.09 -1.02 -29.55
CA ALA A 629 10.35 -1.19 -30.99
C ALA A 629 9.93 0.02 -31.82
N LYS A 630 9.31 1.03 -31.19
CA LYS A 630 8.90 2.29 -31.87
C LYS A 630 9.93 3.43 -31.62
N ASN A 631 9.71 4.57 -32.20
CA ASN A 631 10.49 5.80 -31.98
C ASN A 631 12.01 5.64 -32.25
N GLY A 632 12.34 4.82 -33.25
CA GLY A 632 13.74 4.58 -33.64
C GLY A 632 14.55 3.72 -32.67
N ILE A 633 13.90 3.11 -31.67
CA ILE A 633 14.54 2.17 -30.76
C ILE A 633 14.87 0.87 -31.48
N LYS A 634 16.04 0.31 -31.20
CA LYS A 634 16.56 -0.91 -31.82
C LYS A 634 17.17 -1.85 -30.78
N PRO A 635 17.25 -3.16 -31.06
CA PRO A 635 18.04 -4.06 -30.26
C PRO A 635 19.48 -3.57 -30.09
N GLY A 636 19.97 -3.58 -28.86
CA GLY A 636 21.26 -3.03 -28.45
C GLY A 636 21.20 -1.62 -27.90
N ASP A 637 20.09 -0.91 -28.03
CA ASP A 637 19.91 0.40 -27.43
C ASP A 637 19.76 0.30 -25.91
N LYS A 638 20.15 1.38 -25.24
CA LYS A 638 19.95 1.60 -23.81
C LYS A 638 18.94 2.73 -23.59
N LEU A 639 18.00 2.50 -22.72
CA LEU A 639 17.06 3.51 -22.25
C LEU A 639 17.21 3.70 -20.75
N PHE A 640 16.81 4.85 -20.26
CA PHE A 640 16.88 5.16 -18.84
C PHE A 640 15.58 5.75 -18.33
N LEU A 641 15.13 5.24 -17.20
CA LEU A 641 14.16 5.91 -16.35
C LEU A 641 14.93 6.83 -15.40
N LEU A 642 14.50 8.08 -15.30
CA LEU A 642 15.11 9.10 -14.46
C LEU A 642 14.10 9.63 -13.47
N ASN A 643 14.57 10.09 -12.30
CA ASN A 643 13.80 10.97 -11.43
C ASN A 643 14.27 12.42 -11.64
N LEU A 644 13.30 13.33 -11.87
CA LEU A 644 13.53 14.77 -12.05
C LEU A 644 13.10 15.59 -10.83
N GLN A 645 12.35 14.98 -9.89
CA GLN A 645 11.79 15.69 -8.75
C GLN A 645 12.84 15.91 -7.68
N ALA A 646 13.19 17.16 -7.44
CA ALA A 646 14.06 17.55 -6.33
C ALA A 646 13.24 17.86 -5.07
N HIS A 647 13.88 17.69 -3.92
CA HIS A 647 13.39 18.08 -2.61
C HIS A 647 14.47 18.83 -1.84
N ASP A 648 14.06 19.82 -1.07
CA ASP A 648 14.93 20.47 -0.08
C ASP A 648 14.63 19.93 1.33
N THR A 649 13.38 19.61 1.60
CA THR A 649 12.90 19.09 2.88
C THR A 649 11.73 18.12 2.64
N GLY A 650 11.25 17.48 3.69
CA GLY A 650 10.04 16.64 3.65
C GLY A 650 8.71 17.40 3.50
N LYS A 651 8.74 18.73 3.39
CA LYS A 651 7.52 19.56 3.22
C LYS A 651 6.73 19.21 1.95
N GLY A 652 7.43 18.79 0.92
CA GLY A 652 6.85 18.47 -0.37
C GLY A 652 7.88 18.58 -1.50
N PRO A 653 7.42 18.35 -2.72
CA PRO A 653 8.27 18.45 -3.89
C PRO A 653 8.67 19.90 -4.12
N LYS A 654 9.92 20.10 -4.50
CA LYS A 654 10.42 21.33 -5.05
C LYS A 654 10.15 21.40 -6.56
N GLU A 655 10.60 22.44 -7.19
CA GLU A 655 10.62 22.55 -8.64
C GLU A 655 11.37 21.38 -9.30
N ALA A 656 10.78 20.80 -10.32
CA ALA A 656 11.40 19.72 -11.05
C ALA A 656 12.61 20.22 -11.83
N ILE A 657 13.69 19.44 -11.81
CA ILE A 657 14.90 19.77 -12.55
C ILE A 657 14.71 19.49 -14.04
N ALA A 658 15.10 20.42 -14.88
CA ALA A 658 14.99 20.27 -16.32
C ALA A 658 15.73 19.01 -16.81
N LEU A 659 15.08 18.23 -17.67
CA LEU A 659 15.62 16.99 -18.21
C LEU A 659 17.00 17.19 -18.86
N ALA A 660 17.19 18.30 -19.60
CA ALA A 660 18.47 18.66 -20.21
C ALA A 660 19.60 18.83 -19.19
N ASP A 661 19.30 19.42 -18.02
CA ASP A 661 20.30 19.67 -16.99
C ASP A 661 20.71 18.38 -16.27
N VAL A 662 19.78 17.44 -16.10
CA VAL A 662 20.07 16.11 -15.55
C VAL A 662 20.89 15.29 -16.54
N LEU A 663 20.51 15.26 -17.81
CA LEU A 663 21.18 14.46 -18.83
C LEU A 663 22.59 14.95 -19.17
N SER A 664 22.80 16.26 -19.15
CA SER A 664 24.13 16.88 -19.38
C SER A 664 25.02 16.87 -18.13
N GLU A 665 24.49 16.38 -16.98
CA GLU A 665 25.16 16.46 -15.68
C GLU A 665 25.49 17.90 -15.23
N LYS A 666 24.78 18.88 -15.77
CA LYS A 666 24.82 20.28 -15.27
C LYS A 666 24.22 20.38 -13.89
N TYR A 667 23.15 19.60 -13.60
CA TYR A 667 22.64 19.41 -12.26
C TYR A 667 23.27 18.15 -11.66
N GLN A 668 23.94 18.33 -10.52
CA GLN A 668 24.51 17.25 -9.72
C GLN A 668 24.42 17.61 -8.25
N ALA A 669 24.15 16.64 -7.42
CA ALA A 669 24.32 16.80 -5.99
C ALA A 669 25.82 16.88 -5.65
N VAL A 670 26.17 17.76 -4.71
CA VAL A 670 27.55 18.06 -4.35
C VAL A 670 27.81 17.61 -2.92
N ILE A 671 28.96 16.95 -2.73
CA ILE A 671 29.44 16.56 -1.41
C ILE A 671 30.56 17.54 -1.01
N LYS A 672 30.48 18.06 0.22
CA LYS A 672 31.48 18.89 0.85
C LYS A 672 32.20 18.10 1.94
N GLN A 673 33.53 18.23 1.95
CA GLN A 673 34.33 17.69 3.05
C GLN A 673 34.28 18.66 4.24
N THR A 674 33.88 18.11 5.39
CA THR A 674 33.81 18.85 6.66
C THR A 674 34.69 18.21 7.71
N SER A 675 34.85 18.85 8.86
CA SER A 675 35.52 18.26 10.02
C SER A 675 34.83 16.98 10.54
N LYS A 676 33.56 16.79 10.19
CA LYS A 676 32.76 15.60 10.53
C LYS A 676 32.76 14.55 9.40
N GLY A 677 33.55 14.74 8.35
CA GLY A 677 33.58 13.90 7.16
C GLY A 677 32.76 14.47 5.99
N PRO A 678 32.50 13.66 4.93
CA PRO A 678 31.75 14.10 3.77
C PRO A 678 30.30 14.38 4.16
N GLN A 679 29.74 15.47 3.60
CA GLN A 679 28.31 15.82 3.79
C GLN A 679 27.75 16.36 2.48
N TRP A 680 26.44 16.14 2.26
CA TRP A 680 25.71 16.80 1.19
C TRP A 680 25.69 18.31 1.41
N ASP A 681 25.97 19.06 0.35
CA ASP A 681 26.06 20.53 0.37
C ASP A 681 25.00 21.18 -0.51
N LYS A 682 24.80 20.65 -1.73
CA LYS A 682 23.86 21.20 -2.74
C LYS A 682 23.26 20.10 -3.58
N GLY A 683 22.05 20.36 -4.07
CA GLY A 683 21.33 19.49 -4.98
C GLY A 683 20.78 18.24 -4.30
N ASP A 684 19.77 17.64 -4.88
CA ASP A 684 19.19 16.38 -4.41
C ASP A 684 19.87 15.20 -5.13
N PRO A 685 20.53 14.28 -4.42
CA PRO A 685 21.24 13.15 -5.01
C PRO A 685 20.32 12.14 -5.71
N THR A 686 19.03 12.20 -5.45
CA THR A 686 18.04 11.30 -6.07
C THR A 686 17.61 11.75 -7.46
N VAL A 687 17.93 12.98 -7.87
CA VAL A 687 17.65 13.49 -9.21
C VAL A 687 18.69 12.97 -10.18
N ASN A 688 18.42 11.82 -10.78
CA ASN A 688 19.35 11.16 -11.72
C ASN A 688 18.65 9.96 -12.40
N LYS A 689 19.44 9.18 -13.18
CA LYS A 689 19.04 7.91 -13.77
C LYS A 689 18.89 6.86 -12.67
N ILE A 690 17.75 6.14 -12.63
CA ILE A 690 17.42 5.19 -11.58
C ILE A 690 17.32 3.74 -12.08
N LEU A 691 16.98 3.53 -13.36
CA LEU A 691 16.85 2.21 -13.99
C LEU A 691 17.33 2.29 -15.44
N GLN A 692 18.09 1.30 -15.88
CA GLN A 692 18.51 1.13 -17.28
C GLN A 692 17.74 -0.01 -17.92
N PHE A 693 17.18 0.20 -19.10
CA PHE A 693 16.64 -0.85 -19.97
C PHE A 693 17.63 -1.18 -21.07
N ASN A 694 17.88 -2.47 -21.29
CA ASN A 694 18.68 -2.97 -22.41
C ASN A 694 17.76 -3.65 -23.41
N VAL A 695 17.63 -3.11 -24.59
CA VAL A 695 16.73 -3.66 -25.62
C VAL A 695 17.34 -4.89 -26.29
N LYS A 696 16.65 -6.02 -26.19
CA LYS A 696 17.01 -7.30 -26.82
C LYS A 696 16.15 -7.56 -28.05
N PRO A 697 16.64 -8.35 -29.01
CA PRO A 697 15.82 -8.76 -30.14
C PRO A 697 14.54 -9.47 -29.71
N TYR A 698 13.48 -9.27 -30.48
CA TYR A 698 12.21 -10.00 -30.37
C TYR A 698 11.86 -10.63 -31.70
N SER A 699 11.65 -11.93 -31.74
CA SER A 699 11.29 -12.68 -32.95
C SER A 699 9.79 -13.05 -32.98
N GLY A 700 9.05 -12.80 -31.90
CA GLY A 700 7.61 -13.05 -31.82
C GLY A 700 6.79 -11.92 -32.44
N GLN A 701 5.48 -12.05 -32.36
CA GLN A 701 4.53 -11.03 -32.76
C GLN A 701 4.08 -10.26 -31.50
N ASP A 702 4.13 -8.93 -31.54
CA ASP A 702 3.53 -8.08 -30.53
C ASP A 702 2.01 -8.07 -30.73
N LEU A 703 1.29 -8.72 -29.84
CA LEU A 703 -0.16 -8.88 -29.90
C LEU A 703 -0.89 -7.91 -28.98
N ALA A 704 -0.15 -7.12 -28.22
CA ALA A 704 -0.71 -6.15 -27.31
C ALA A 704 -1.50 -5.06 -28.04
N MET A 705 -2.48 -4.50 -27.34
CA MET A 705 -3.26 -3.37 -27.85
C MET A 705 -2.36 -2.18 -28.18
N ASP A 706 -2.74 -1.39 -29.20
CA ASP A 706 -2.13 -0.08 -29.44
C ASP A 706 -2.87 0.98 -28.63
N PRO A 707 -2.25 1.58 -27.59
CA PRO A 707 -2.91 2.56 -26.75
C PRO A 707 -3.34 3.82 -27.53
N ALA A 708 -2.71 4.12 -28.67
CA ALA A 708 -3.12 5.24 -29.53
C ALA A 708 -4.54 5.10 -30.11
N ALA A 709 -5.11 3.90 -30.08
CA ALA A 709 -6.51 3.67 -30.47
C ALA A 709 -7.50 4.09 -29.39
N TYR A 710 -7.03 4.38 -28.18
CA TYR A 710 -7.84 4.70 -26.99
C TYR A 710 -7.58 6.12 -26.46
N GLU A 711 -6.90 6.96 -27.21
CA GLU A 711 -6.59 8.34 -26.81
C GLU A 711 -7.85 9.21 -26.69
N PRO A 712 -7.89 10.20 -25.79
CA PRO A 712 -8.96 11.20 -25.76
C PRO A 712 -8.96 12.05 -27.03
N ALA A 713 -10.03 12.80 -27.24
CA ALA A 713 -10.13 13.73 -28.36
C ALA A 713 -8.98 14.76 -28.37
N LYS A 714 -8.39 14.98 -29.55
CA LYS A 714 -7.32 15.96 -29.75
C LYS A 714 -7.74 16.97 -30.83
N PRO A 715 -7.17 18.17 -30.89
CA PRO A 715 -7.39 19.08 -32.00
C PRO A 715 -7.10 18.38 -33.34
N GLY A 716 -8.13 18.26 -34.18
CA GLY A 716 -8.05 17.63 -35.49
C GLY A 716 -8.11 16.10 -35.54
N LYS A 717 -8.28 15.44 -34.37
CA LYS A 717 -8.44 13.97 -34.25
C LYS A 717 -9.67 13.68 -33.39
N ALA A 718 -10.54 12.82 -33.88
CA ALA A 718 -11.69 12.34 -33.13
C ALA A 718 -11.21 11.53 -31.89
N GLU A 719 -12.08 11.45 -30.91
CA GLU A 719 -11.91 10.60 -29.74
C GLU A 719 -11.69 9.15 -30.12
N GLY A 720 -10.78 8.49 -29.45
CA GLY A 720 -10.50 7.08 -29.62
C GLY A 720 -11.55 6.19 -28.95
N LYS A 721 -11.29 4.89 -28.96
CA LYS A 721 -12.11 3.93 -28.20
C LYS A 721 -12.01 4.20 -26.70
N VAL A 722 -13.00 3.75 -25.96
CA VAL A 722 -13.03 3.77 -24.51
C VAL A 722 -12.47 2.44 -23.99
N MET A 723 -11.57 2.49 -22.99
CA MET A 723 -11.13 1.31 -22.27
C MET A 723 -12.17 0.93 -21.22
N ILE A 724 -12.31 1.74 -20.17
CA ILE A 724 -13.31 1.55 -19.13
C ILE A 724 -14.02 2.90 -18.89
N PRO A 725 -15.30 3.06 -19.26
CA PRO A 725 -15.98 4.33 -19.11
C PRO A 725 -16.18 4.70 -17.65
N LEU A 726 -15.96 5.95 -17.32
CA LEU A 726 -16.33 6.50 -16.04
C LEU A 726 -17.85 6.50 -15.86
N LYS A 727 -18.33 6.31 -14.66
CA LYS A 727 -19.76 6.36 -14.32
C LYS A 727 -20.32 7.77 -14.24
N LEU A 728 -19.43 8.73 -14.10
CA LEU A 728 -19.77 10.11 -13.84
C LEU A 728 -18.77 11.01 -14.54
N HIS A 729 -19.30 11.95 -15.33
CA HIS A 729 -18.51 12.96 -16.02
C HIS A 729 -18.93 14.35 -15.56
N ARG A 730 -17.99 15.14 -15.12
CA ARG A 730 -18.22 16.49 -14.59
C ARG A 730 -18.94 17.43 -15.58
N ASP A 731 -18.80 17.17 -16.87
CA ASP A 731 -19.36 18.03 -17.95
C ASP A 731 -20.64 17.45 -18.55
N ASN A 732 -21.13 16.31 -18.07
CA ASN A 732 -22.37 15.70 -18.53
C ASN A 732 -23.57 16.32 -17.78
N PRO A 733 -24.59 16.87 -18.48
CA PRO A 733 -25.71 17.53 -17.82
C PRO A 733 -26.51 16.65 -16.86
N ALA A 734 -26.67 15.37 -17.14
CA ALA A 734 -27.35 14.43 -16.24
C ALA A 734 -26.55 14.18 -14.94
N ASP A 735 -25.23 14.08 -15.05
CA ASP A 735 -24.34 13.89 -13.91
C ASP A 735 -24.24 15.18 -13.08
N ILE A 736 -24.22 16.36 -13.70
CA ILE A 736 -24.28 17.64 -13.01
C ILE A 736 -25.53 17.74 -12.13
N ALA A 737 -26.69 17.32 -12.67
CA ALA A 737 -27.94 17.32 -11.90
C ALA A 737 -27.89 16.35 -10.69
N ARG A 738 -27.17 15.25 -10.81
CA ARG A 738 -26.95 14.31 -9.71
C ARG A 738 -25.95 14.85 -8.68
N LEU A 739 -24.85 15.40 -9.13
CA LEU A 739 -23.84 16.03 -8.28
C LEU A 739 -24.43 17.18 -7.46
N ALA A 740 -25.37 17.95 -8.02
CA ALA A 740 -26.07 19.02 -7.32
C ALA A 740 -26.92 18.54 -6.11
N GLN A 741 -27.23 17.25 -6.03
CA GLN A 741 -27.97 16.63 -4.92
C GLN A 741 -27.07 15.91 -3.93
N ALA A 742 -25.79 15.74 -4.27
CA ALA A 742 -24.83 15.08 -3.43
C ALA A 742 -24.55 15.86 -2.15
N ARG A 743 -24.24 15.15 -1.08
CA ARG A 743 -23.78 15.75 0.15
C ARG A 743 -22.34 16.24 -0.01
N HIS A 744 -22.07 17.43 0.50
CA HIS A 744 -20.72 18.00 0.52
C HIS A 744 -20.09 17.87 1.90
N ARG A 745 -18.80 17.51 1.92
CA ARG A 745 -17.94 17.55 3.11
C ARG A 745 -16.65 18.25 2.78
N THR A 746 -16.01 18.85 3.79
CA THR A 746 -14.70 19.50 3.65
C THR A 746 -13.72 18.93 4.68
N PHE A 747 -12.54 18.55 4.20
CA PHE A 747 -11.43 18.12 5.03
C PHE A 747 -10.23 19.01 4.75
N ILE A 748 -9.63 19.59 5.80
CA ILE A 748 -8.50 20.52 5.68
C ILE A 748 -7.30 19.91 6.38
N PHE A 749 -6.30 19.54 5.60
CA PHE A 749 -5.05 18.96 6.05
C PHE A 749 -4.02 20.07 6.29
N GLY A 750 -3.47 20.18 7.48
CA GLY A 750 -2.56 21.26 7.81
C GLY A 750 -1.78 21.04 9.10
N ARG A 751 -0.95 22.02 9.43
CA ARG A 751 -0.23 22.03 10.71
C ARG A 751 -1.17 22.39 11.85
N SER A 752 -0.95 21.75 12.99
CA SER A 752 -1.51 22.20 14.26
C SER A 752 -0.76 23.46 14.74
N ASP A 753 -1.17 24.00 15.84
CA ASP A 753 -0.59 25.19 16.49
C ASP A 753 0.72 24.94 17.27
N GLY A 754 1.35 23.77 17.06
CA GLY A 754 2.76 23.65 17.32
C GLY A 754 3.22 22.85 18.50
N THR A 755 2.63 21.73 18.82
CA THR A 755 3.35 20.74 19.64
C THR A 755 4.02 19.70 18.73
N ASP A 756 5.23 19.28 19.05
CA ASP A 756 5.93 18.23 18.31
C ASP A 756 5.28 16.85 18.48
N GLN A 757 4.37 16.70 19.44
CA GLN A 757 3.63 15.45 19.69
C GLN A 757 2.48 15.25 18.69
N ALA A 758 1.85 16.33 18.25
CA ALA A 758 0.77 16.31 17.27
C ALA A 758 0.92 17.48 16.30
N PRO A 759 2.00 17.50 15.49
CA PRO A 759 2.30 18.64 14.64
C PRO A 759 1.29 18.82 13.51
N TRP A 760 0.51 17.78 13.21
CA TRP A 760 -0.43 17.75 12.10
C TRP A 760 -1.88 17.66 12.60
N THR A 761 -2.80 18.07 11.76
CA THR A 761 -4.25 18.05 12.07
C THR A 761 -5.06 17.94 10.79
N VAL A 762 -6.25 17.34 10.90
CA VAL A 762 -7.28 17.39 9.87
C VAL A 762 -8.50 18.08 10.46
N LYS A 763 -8.95 19.15 9.80
CA LYS A 763 -10.16 19.88 10.18
C LYS A 763 -11.31 19.47 9.28
N THR A 764 -12.50 19.30 9.85
CA THR A 764 -13.70 18.96 9.08
C THR A 764 -14.66 20.14 9.01
N ASP A 765 -15.12 20.50 7.81
CA ASP A 765 -16.16 21.52 7.55
C ASP A 765 -15.95 22.86 8.28
N GLY A 766 -14.72 23.34 8.36
CA GLY A 766 -14.40 24.58 9.07
C GLY A 766 -14.45 24.48 10.59
N GLY A 767 -14.66 23.28 11.10
CA GLY A 767 -14.66 22.99 12.53
C GLY A 767 -13.28 22.89 13.15
N PHE A 768 -13.22 22.33 14.34
CA PHE A 768 -11.99 22.18 15.08
C PHE A 768 -11.01 21.26 14.36
N GLY A 769 -9.72 21.61 14.44
CA GLY A 769 -8.65 20.67 14.15
C GLY A 769 -8.62 19.61 15.22
N TYR A 770 -8.75 18.36 14.82
CA TYR A 770 -8.56 17.27 15.74
C TYR A 770 -7.13 16.77 15.61
N HIS A 771 -6.46 16.69 16.76
CA HIS A 771 -5.30 15.82 16.86
C HIS A 771 -5.78 14.39 16.60
N MET A 772 -4.88 13.58 16.09
CA MET A 772 -5.19 12.21 15.79
C MET A 772 -5.81 11.51 16.98
N ASP A 773 -7.03 11.12 16.82
CA ASP A 773 -7.67 10.13 17.67
C ASP A 773 -8.51 9.23 16.77
N PRO A 774 -7.98 8.06 16.37
CA PRO A 774 -8.68 7.17 15.47
C PRO A 774 -9.96 6.56 16.06
N ARG A 775 -10.24 6.78 17.34
CA ARG A 775 -11.53 6.45 17.93
C ARG A 775 -12.61 7.51 17.62
N ARG A 776 -12.20 8.69 17.14
CA ARG A 776 -13.10 9.79 16.87
C ARG A 776 -13.65 9.72 15.44
N LEU A 777 -14.96 9.66 15.33
CA LEU A 777 -15.67 9.70 14.05
C LEU A 777 -15.68 11.09 13.44
N ASN A 778 -15.22 11.27 12.21
CA ASN A 778 -15.13 12.57 11.53
C ASN A 778 -16.14 12.72 10.39
N ALA A 779 -16.56 11.62 9.79
CA ALA A 779 -17.58 11.59 8.77
C ALA A 779 -18.34 10.25 8.83
N ALA A 780 -19.61 10.27 8.44
CA ALA A 780 -20.43 9.07 8.40
C ALA A 780 -21.30 9.06 7.14
N PRO A 781 -20.74 8.74 5.98
CA PRO A 781 -21.53 8.42 4.80
C PRO A 781 -22.49 7.26 5.06
N GLN A 782 -23.63 7.28 4.37
CA GLN A 782 -24.62 6.22 4.52
C GLN A 782 -24.41 5.13 3.48
N LEU A 783 -24.47 3.89 3.92
CA LEU A 783 -24.48 2.74 3.04
C LEU A 783 -25.70 2.79 2.10
N ALA A 784 -25.51 2.47 0.85
CA ALA A 784 -26.62 2.32 -0.08
C ALA A 784 -27.55 1.17 0.34
N THR A 785 -28.87 1.40 0.28
CA THR A 785 -29.88 0.42 0.70
C THR A 785 -30.41 -0.43 -0.47
N GLY A 786 -29.53 -0.91 -1.31
CA GLY A 786 -29.86 -1.85 -2.40
C GLY A 786 -30.15 -1.17 -3.75
N PRO A 787 -30.85 -1.84 -4.67
CA PRO A 787 -30.99 -1.41 -6.06
C PRO A 787 -31.67 -0.07 -6.25
N THR A 788 -32.54 0.32 -5.32
CA THR A 788 -33.29 1.57 -5.39
C THR A 788 -32.46 2.80 -5.02
N ASP A 789 -31.55 2.67 -4.05
CA ASP A 789 -30.68 3.78 -3.64
C ASP A 789 -29.45 3.88 -4.51
N ALA A 790 -29.01 2.76 -5.02
CA ALA A 790 -28.08 2.76 -6.12
C ALA A 790 -28.64 3.50 -7.32
N GLY A 791 -29.94 3.88 -7.25
CA GLY A 791 -30.69 4.50 -8.32
C GLY A 791 -30.74 3.61 -9.55
N ALA A 792 -31.42 4.01 -10.58
CA ALA A 792 -31.38 3.33 -11.88
C ALA A 792 -29.96 3.20 -12.46
N SER A 793 -28.95 3.75 -11.81
CA SER A 793 -27.56 3.81 -12.22
C SER A 793 -26.58 3.08 -11.30
N GLY A 794 -27.01 2.49 -10.17
CA GLY A 794 -26.17 1.73 -9.28
C GLY A 794 -25.02 2.52 -8.62
N PHE A 795 -25.25 3.78 -8.30
CA PHE A 795 -24.19 4.67 -7.81
C PHE A 795 -23.99 4.67 -6.30
N GLY A 796 -24.78 3.93 -5.54
CA GLY A 796 -24.68 4.04 -4.08
C GLY A 796 -25.02 5.45 -3.56
N THR A 797 -24.68 5.73 -2.33
CA THR A 797 -24.79 7.06 -1.75
C THR A 797 -23.65 7.92 -2.26
N LEU A 798 -23.97 8.99 -2.99
CA LEU A 798 -23.00 9.90 -3.60
C LEU A 798 -22.73 11.08 -2.69
N GLU A 799 -21.45 11.29 -2.39
CA GLU A 799 -20.98 12.51 -1.70
C GLU A 799 -19.89 13.23 -2.51
N ILE A 800 -19.72 14.52 -2.28
CA ILE A 800 -18.60 15.30 -2.79
C ILE A 800 -17.73 15.70 -1.63
N TRP A 801 -16.50 15.21 -1.63
CA TRP A 801 -15.51 15.56 -0.62
C TRP A 801 -14.55 16.60 -1.17
N LYS A 802 -14.47 17.74 -0.49
CA LYS A 802 -13.47 18.77 -0.76
C LYS A 802 -12.28 18.55 0.18
N ILE A 803 -11.19 18.11 -0.37
CA ILE A 803 -9.93 17.91 0.35
C ILE A 803 -9.07 19.14 0.09
N GLN A 804 -8.69 19.85 1.14
CA GLN A 804 -8.06 21.16 1.08
C GLN A 804 -6.76 21.21 1.86
N ASN A 805 -5.75 21.87 1.30
CA ASN A 805 -4.52 22.19 1.99
C ASN A 805 -4.74 23.31 3.02
N GLY A 806 -4.28 23.10 4.24
CA GLY A 806 -4.33 24.09 5.32
C GLY A 806 -3.27 25.20 5.23
N GLY A 807 -2.46 25.20 4.16
CA GLY A 807 -1.51 26.28 3.84
C GLY A 807 -0.06 25.99 4.25
N ASN A 808 0.76 27.06 4.29
CA ASN A 808 2.16 27.05 4.69
C ASN A 808 3.15 26.32 3.75
N GLY A 809 2.76 26.07 2.50
CA GLY A 809 3.62 25.46 1.48
C GLY A 809 3.91 23.98 1.67
N TRP A 810 3.07 23.30 2.45
CA TRP A 810 3.13 21.85 2.63
C TRP A 810 2.36 21.12 1.54
N SER A 811 2.83 19.93 1.18
CA SER A 811 2.13 19.03 0.26
C SER A 811 1.72 17.75 0.96
N HIS A 812 0.50 17.30 0.66
CA HIS A 812 -0.08 16.10 1.25
C HIS A 812 -0.68 15.23 0.14
N PRO A 813 -0.20 13.98 -0.05
CA PRO A 813 -0.93 12.97 -0.80
C PRO A 813 -1.98 12.36 0.13
N VAL A 814 -3.22 12.75 -0.01
CA VAL A 814 -4.31 12.29 0.87
C VAL A 814 -4.91 11.02 0.30
N HIS A 815 -4.92 9.97 1.12
CA HIS A 815 -5.54 8.69 0.81
C HIS A 815 -6.86 8.52 1.56
N VAL A 816 -7.87 8.06 0.85
CA VAL A 816 -9.18 7.68 1.39
C VAL A 816 -9.34 6.18 1.21
N HIS A 817 -9.52 5.46 2.32
CA HIS A 817 -9.70 4.01 2.31
C HIS A 817 -11.03 3.60 1.67
N PHE A 818 -11.09 2.36 1.22
CA PHE A 818 -12.23 1.62 0.72
C PHE A 818 -12.77 2.09 -0.64
N GLU A 819 -13.02 3.38 -0.87
CA GLU A 819 -13.66 3.86 -2.11
C GLU A 819 -12.72 4.77 -2.91
N GLU A 820 -12.73 4.59 -4.19
CA GLU A 820 -12.09 5.50 -5.12
C GLU A 820 -13.06 6.57 -5.63
N GLY A 821 -12.54 7.76 -5.90
CA GLY A 821 -13.32 8.89 -6.34
C GLY A 821 -12.96 9.41 -7.73
N ILE A 822 -13.89 10.15 -8.30
CA ILE A 822 -13.70 10.88 -9.56
C ILE A 822 -13.42 12.34 -9.24
N ILE A 823 -12.29 12.86 -9.68
CA ILE A 823 -11.92 14.27 -9.45
C ILE A 823 -12.80 15.17 -10.32
N LEU A 824 -13.56 16.03 -9.66
CA LEU A 824 -14.43 17.01 -10.30
C LEU A 824 -13.70 18.33 -10.60
N SER A 825 -12.84 18.78 -9.67
CA SER A 825 -12.06 19.99 -9.83
C SER A 825 -10.75 19.96 -9.05
N ARG A 826 -9.76 20.71 -9.54
CA ARG A 826 -8.53 21.06 -8.83
C ARG A 826 -8.37 22.56 -8.77
N GLY A 827 -8.31 23.15 -7.56
CA GLY A 827 -8.28 24.60 -7.42
C GLY A 827 -9.40 25.30 -8.17
N GLY A 828 -10.58 24.69 -8.27
CA GLY A 828 -11.72 25.18 -9.03
C GLY A 828 -11.61 25.04 -10.56
N LYS A 829 -10.56 24.44 -11.09
CA LYS A 829 -10.35 24.20 -12.53
C LYS A 829 -10.62 22.73 -12.88
N ALA A 830 -10.71 22.43 -14.18
CA ALA A 830 -10.74 21.07 -14.65
C ALA A 830 -9.46 20.33 -14.25
N PRO A 831 -9.53 19.05 -13.85
CA PRO A 831 -8.34 18.25 -13.58
C PRO A 831 -7.54 18.03 -14.88
N PRO A 832 -6.22 17.80 -14.76
CA PRO A 832 -5.39 17.44 -15.90
C PRO A 832 -5.85 16.12 -16.55
N GLU A 833 -5.44 15.86 -17.79
CA GLU A 833 -5.92 14.71 -18.56
C GLU A 833 -5.64 13.36 -17.88
N TRP A 834 -4.54 13.21 -17.16
CA TRP A 834 -4.21 11.98 -16.42
C TRP A 834 -5.08 11.75 -15.17
N GLU A 835 -5.84 12.73 -14.70
CA GLU A 835 -6.80 12.61 -13.60
C GLU A 835 -8.26 12.68 -14.11
N LYS A 836 -8.50 13.40 -15.18
CA LYS A 836 -9.82 13.61 -15.78
C LYS A 836 -10.47 12.27 -16.18
N TRP A 837 -9.70 11.32 -16.65
CA TRP A 837 -10.15 10.03 -17.15
C TRP A 837 -9.93 8.88 -16.14
N ALA A 838 -9.64 9.22 -14.90
CA ALA A 838 -9.28 8.26 -13.86
C ALA A 838 -10.26 8.29 -12.69
N ARG A 839 -10.32 7.17 -11.98
CA ARG A 839 -10.73 7.06 -10.57
C ARG A 839 -9.47 6.97 -9.74
N LYS A 840 -9.46 7.61 -8.59
CA LYS A 840 -8.27 7.69 -7.75
C LYS A 840 -8.61 7.42 -6.30
N ASP A 841 -7.61 7.00 -5.55
CA ASP A 841 -7.67 6.81 -4.11
C ASP A 841 -6.65 7.70 -3.37
N VAL A 842 -5.70 8.30 -4.09
CA VAL A 842 -4.73 9.27 -3.55
C VAL A 842 -4.90 10.62 -4.22
N TYR A 843 -5.15 11.64 -3.43
CA TYR A 843 -5.43 13.00 -3.90
C TYR A 843 -4.32 13.93 -3.42
N ARG A 844 -3.40 14.29 -4.30
CA ARG A 844 -2.32 15.20 -3.97
C ARG A 844 -2.86 16.63 -3.83
N ILE A 845 -2.63 17.24 -2.67
CA ILE A 845 -2.85 18.66 -2.40
C ILE A 845 -1.52 19.33 -2.05
N GLY A 846 -1.39 20.61 -2.31
CA GLY A 846 -0.13 21.33 -2.15
C GLY A 846 -0.29 22.84 -2.23
N SER A 847 0.64 23.50 -2.89
CA SER A 847 0.67 24.95 -3.01
C SER A 847 -0.52 25.51 -3.82
N GLU A 848 -1.12 26.60 -3.33
CA GLU A 848 -2.11 27.39 -4.07
C GLU A 848 -1.57 27.92 -5.40
N ALA A 849 -0.30 28.31 -5.41
CA ALA A 849 0.36 28.82 -6.61
C ALA A 849 0.38 27.79 -7.76
N ASP A 850 0.39 26.51 -7.43
CA ASP A 850 0.38 25.42 -8.40
C ASP A 850 -1.05 24.93 -8.72
N GLY A 851 -2.09 25.57 -8.18
CA GLY A 851 -3.49 25.13 -8.32
C GLY A 851 -3.79 23.81 -7.62
N LEU A 852 -2.99 23.45 -6.60
CA LEU A 852 -3.09 22.20 -5.85
C LEU A 852 -3.63 22.40 -4.43
N ASP A 853 -4.13 23.59 -4.10
CA ASP A 853 -4.62 23.94 -2.76
C ASP A 853 -5.87 23.14 -2.36
N ASN A 854 -6.65 22.68 -3.32
CA ASN A 854 -7.82 21.84 -3.07
C ASN A 854 -8.17 20.91 -4.23
N VAL A 855 -8.88 19.86 -3.92
CA VAL A 855 -9.48 18.94 -4.88
C VAL A 855 -10.91 18.61 -4.43
N GLU A 856 -11.84 18.60 -5.38
CA GLU A 856 -13.21 18.12 -5.14
C GLU A 856 -13.38 16.76 -5.81
N VAL A 857 -13.82 15.79 -5.02
CA VAL A 857 -13.90 14.38 -5.40
C VAL A 857 -15.31 13.87 -5.18
N ALA A 858 -15.89 13.24 -6.21
CA ALA A 858 -17.16 12.52 -6.09
C ALA A 858 -16.89 11.07 -5.70
N ILE A 859 -17.44 10.61 -4.57
CA ILE A 859 -17.25 9.28 -4.00
C ILE A 859 -18.60 8.61 -3.78
N ASN A 860 -18.67 7.31 -4.05
CA ASN A 860 -19.87 6.50 -3.82
C ASN A 860 -19.60 5.50 -2.71
N PHE A 861 -20.55 5.31 -1.77
CA PHE A 861 -20.38 4.42 -0.62
C PHE A 861 -21.34 3.23 -0.71
N ARG A 862 -20.76 2.01 -0.78
CA ARG A 862 -21.46 0.78 -1.09
C ARG A 862 -20.85 -0.42 -0.35
N GLU A 863 -21.50 -1.56 -0.43
CA GLU A 863 -21.13 -2.93 -0.08
C GLU A 863 -20.92 -3.20 1.40
N PHE A 864 -20.02 -2.51 2.08
CA PHE A 864 -19.64 -2.79 3.47
C PHE A 864 -19.83 -1.57 4.36
N ALA A 865 -20.50 -1.78 5.48
CA ALA A 865 -20.52 -0.83 6.56
C ALA A 865 -19.30 -1.01 7.48
N GLY A 866 -18.96 -0.01 8.25
CA GLY A 866 -17.90 -0.11 9.25
C GLY A 866 -16.95 1.07 9.26
N THR A 867 -15.84 0.89 9.93
CA THR A 867 -14.87 1.92 10.26
C THR A 867 -13.69 1.87 9.31
N TYR A 868 -13.40 3.01 8.70
CA TYR A 868 -12.32 3.21 7.73
C TYR A 868 -11.48 4.43 8.11
N MET A 869 -10.38 4.64 7.37
CA MET A 869 -9.43 5.72 7.60
C MET A 869 -9.36 6.68 6.42
N GLU A 870 -8.99 7.92 6.70
CA GLU A 870 -8.50 8.90 5.74
C GLU A 870 -7.26 9.56 6.35
N HIS A 871 -6.20 9.70 5.56
CA HIS A 871 -4.93 10.20 6.08
C HIS A 871 -4.04 10.79 4.99
N CYS A 872 -3.02 11.52 5.41
CA CYS A 872 -1.93 11.92 4.53
C CYS A 872 -0.99 10.73 4.31
N HIS A 873 -0.71 10.39 3.07
CA HIS A 873 0.23 9.31 2.74
C HIS A 873 1.72 9.76 2.68
N ASN A 874 2.05 11.02 3.07
CA ASN A 874 3.33 11.25 3.71
C ASN A 874 3.23 10.60 5.08
N THR A 875 3.75 9.39 5.21
CA THR A 875 3.48 8.53 6.35
C THR A 875 4.08 9.05 7.65
N GLN A 876 5.05 9.96 7.59
CA GLN A 876 5.47 10.69 8.79
C GLN A 876 4.48 11.78 9.23
N HIS A 877 3.72 12.38 8.29
CA HIS A 877 2.59 13.23 8.67
C HIS A 877 1.48 12.38 9.28
N GLU A 878 1.18 11.23 8.67
CA GLU A 878 0.23 10.24 9.20
C GLU A 878 0.58 9.84 10.62
N ASP A 879 1.81 9.34 10.85
CA ASP A 879 2.30 8.92 12.17
C ASP A 879 2.30 10.04 13.22
N ASN A 880 2.21 11.29 12.79
CA ASN A 880 2.21 12.47 13.66
C ASN A 880 0.91 13.26 13.57
N SER A 881 -0.22 12.56 13.60
CA SER A 881 -1.58 13.10 13.78
C SER A 881 -2.31 13.56 12.51
N MET A 882 -1.90 13.12 11.32
CA MET A 882 -2.65 13.41 10.09
C MET A 882 -3.41 12.17 9.59
N LEU A 883 -4.19 11.60 10.48
CA LEU A 883 -5.01 10.41 10.25
C LEU A 883 -6.33 10.57 10.97
N LEU A 884 -7.44 10.23 10.31
CA LEU A 884 -8.77 10.30 10.92
C LEU A 884 -9.61 9.07 10.60
N ARG A 885 -10.60 8.82 11.43
CA ARG A 885 -11.63 7.79 11.26
C ARG A 885 -12.84 8.36 10.53
N TRP A 886 -13.39 7.61 9.62
CA TRP A 886 -14.74 7.78 9.11
C TRP A 886 -15.45 6.43 9.02
N ASP A 887 -16.78 6.42 9.10
CA ASP A 887 -17.58 5.20 9.11
C ASP A 887 -18.59 5.22 7.95
N ILE A 888 -18.79 4.08 7.30
CA ILE A 888 -19.98 3.85 6.48
C ILE A 888 -21.06 3.30 7.41
N GLU A 889 -22.13 4.05 7.59
CA GLU A 889 -23.24 3.71 8.50
C GLU A 889 -24.43 3.15 7.75
N HIS A 890 -25.16 2.25 8.40
CA HIS A 890 -26.48 1.86 7.92
C HIS A 890 -27.46 3.04 7.98
N PRO A 891 -28.39 3.17 7.02
CA PRO A 891 -29.42 4.20 7.09
C PRO A 891 -30.17 4.19 8.42
N GLY A 892 -30.23 5.34 9.09
CA GLY A 892 -30.87 5.46 10.39
C GLY A 892 -30.08 4.93 11.58
N GLN A 893 -28.85 4.54 11.41
CA GLN A 893 -27.97 4.12 12.50
C GLN A 893 -27.78 5.24 13.51
N LEU A 894 -28.00 4.94 14.78
CA LEU A 894 -27.89 5.91 15.89
C LEU A 894 -26.65 5.67 16.75
N GLN A 895 -26.13 4.45 16.77
CA GLN A 895 -24.97 4.08 17.55
C GLN A 895 -23.71 4.13 16.70
N LEU A 896 -22.59 4.48 17.30
CA LEU A 896 -21.28 4.42 16.66
C LEU A 896 -20.89 2.97 16.44
N MET A 897 -20.11 2.74 15.37
CA MET A 897 -19.48 1.44 15.13
C MET A 897 -18.46 1.16 16.23
N PRO A 898 -18.31 -0.10 16.64
CA PRO A 898 -17.26 -0.48 17.58
C PRO A 898 -15.88 -0.13 17.05
N THR A 899 -15.00 0.29 17.95
CA THR A 899 -13.62 0.57 17.60
C THR A 899 -12.76 -0.68 17.80
N PRO A 900 -12.01 -1.14 16.80
CA PRO A 900 -11.05 -2.22 16.96
C PRO A 900 -9.85 -1.73 17.79
N LEU A 901 -9.47 -2.50 18.81
CA LEU A 901 -8.33 -2.24 19.67
C LEU A 901 -7.46 -3.50 19.81
N PRO A 902 -6.15 -3.36 19.90
CA PRO A 902 -5.25 -4.50 20.05
C PRO A 902 -5.43 -5.19 21.42
N SER A 903 -5.21 -6.48 21.45
CA SER A 903 -5.21 -7.27 22.67
C SER A 903 -4.27 -8.47 22.49
N TRP A 904 -3.68 -8.95 23.59
CA TRP A 904 -2.89 -10.19 23.57
C TRP A 904 -3.70 -11.42 23.15
N ASP A 905 -5.02 -11.36 23.29
CA ASP A 905 -5.92 -12.42 22.82
C ASP A 905 -6.43 -12.19 21.38
N GLY A 906 -5.90 -11.17 20.69
CA GLY A 906 -6.34 -10.71 19.37
C GLY A 906 -6.95 -9.31 19.41
N VAL A 907 -7.52 -8.86 18.32
CA VAL A 907 -8.20 -7.57 18.25
C VAL A 907 -9.58 -7.67 18.90
N LYS A 908 -9.92 -6.73 19.77
CA LYS A 908 -11.25 -6.60 20.39
C LYS A 908 -11.97 -5.40 19.81
N TYR A 909 -13.28 -5.52 19.68
CA TYR A 909 -14.15 -4.42 19.27
C TYR A 909 -14.84 -3.86 20.50
N VAL A 910 -14.57 -2.59 20.79
CA VAL A 910 -14.97 -1.95 22.04
C VAL A 910 -15.88 -0.75 21.76
N ASN A 911 -17.16 -0.87 22.10
CA ASN A 911 -18.15 0.19 21.90
C ASN A 911 -17.84 1.45 22.71
N SER A 912 -17.39 1.28 23.94
CA SER A 912 -17.07 2.38 24.85
C SER A 912 -15.87 3.22 24.43
N ALA A 913 -15.04 2.72 23.52
CA ALA A 913 -13.88 3.46 23.02
C ALA A 913 -14.21 4.45 21.91
N ALA A 914 -15.42 4.38 21.33
CA ALA A 914 -15.83 5.33 20.30
C ALA A 914 -16.09 6.70 20.92
N LEU A 915 -15.41 7.73 20.44
CA LEU A 915 -15.57 9.10 20.92
C LEU A 915 -16.65 9.85 20.12
N PRO A 916 -17.32 10.85 20.74
CA PRO A 916 -18.27 11.72 20.05
C PRO A 916 -17.59 12.50 18.93
N THR A 917 -18.32 12.85 17.90
CA THR A 917 -17.72 13.32 16.68
C THR A 917 -18.65 14.06 15.73
N TRP A 918 -18.11 14.38 14.55
CA TRP A 918 -18.69 15.11 13.46
C TRP A 918 -19.41 14.20 12.45
N ARG A 919 -20.35 13.36 12.89
CA ARG A 919 -21.06 12.45 12.00
C ARG A 919 -21.62 13.14 10.76
N ASN A 920 -22.11 14.33 10.90
CA ASN A 920 -22.68 15.07 9.79
C ASN A 920 -21.67 15.82 8.94
N GLY A 921 -20.52 16.20 9.51
CA GLY A 921 -19.48 16.92 8.78
C GLY A 921 -20.00 18.18 8.08
N ASP A 922 -20.89 18.94 8.70
CA ASP A 922 -21.53 20.12 8.13
C ASP A 922 -21.07 21.44 8.76
N GLY A 923 -19.95 21.43 9.46
CA GLY A 923 -19.32 22.60 10.06
C GLY A 923 -20.01 23.18 11.28
N LYS A 924 -21.04 22.53 11.81
CA LYS A 924 -21.85 23.04 12.92
C LYS A 924 -21.46 22.48 14.28
N GLY A 925 -20.29 21.95 14.43
CA GLY A 925 -19.78 21.33 15.65
C GLY A 925 -20.20 19.88 15.85
N PRO A 926 -19.83 19.27 16.98
CA PRO A 926 -20.22 17.91 17.28
C PRO A 926 -21.71 17.77 17.18
N GLN A 927 -22.18 17.18 16.09
CA GLN A 927 -23.60 17.15 15.78
C GLN A 927 -24.30 15.96 16.36
N VAL A 928 -23.55 15.10 16.99
CA VAL A 928 -24.15 13.87 17.45
C VAL A 928 -24.36 13.95 18.90
N LYS A 929 -25.61 14.05 19.24
CA LYS A 929 -26.09 13.35 20.41
C LYS A 929 -26.16 11.88 20.02
N VAL A 930 -25.12 11.14 20.36
CA VAL A 930 -25.15 9.69 20.29
C VAL A 930 -26.21 9.24 21.28
N GLY A 931 -27.32 8.73 20.79
CA GLY A 931 -28.39 8.18 21.59
C GLY A 931 -29.31 9.25 22.23
N LYS A 932 -30.40 9.49 21.62
CA LYS A 932 -31.68 9.64 22.31
C LYS A 932 -32.46 8.37 22.09
#